data_f056bb4523021743d24adb86b13b6de6
#
_entry.id   f056bb4523021743d24adb86b13b6de6
#
_cell.length_a   1.000
_cell.length_b   1.000
_cell.length_c   1.000
_cell.angle_alpha   90.00
_cell.angle_beta   90.00
_cell.angle_gamma   90.00
#
_symmetry.space_group_name_H-M   'P 1'
#
loop_
_entity.id
_entity.type
_entity.pdbx_description
1 polymer ?
#
loop_
_entity_poly.entity_id
_entity_poly.type
_entity_poly.pdbx_seq_one_letter_code
_entity_poly.pdbx_strand_id
1 'polypeptide(L)'
;VNDMTFLLSDRIKRSAMSLTDRERSEKYTVSIPFTKTPKDAATGGIMKGQNLANLFSDLTVGYHDSIDFNKLPIPFACVAANVVNGEQIVFHDGILSTAMRASMAIPGVFTPVRQDSMVLVDGGIVNNYPADVVKAMGADIIIGVDVQNALKKADKLNSVPDILGQIVDITCQSNHEKNVDLTDTYIRVNVDGYSSASFTPAAIDTLMRRGEEAAKVQWGSLLALKKKIGIAEDYTPKQHGPYSSLSNARTVYVTDISFSGVEVDDKKWLMKKCNLKENSDISTQQIEQALYQLRGSQSYSSASYTLKETPEGYHLNFLLQEKYERRINLGIRFDSEEIASLLVNATADLKTRIPSRLALTGRLGKRYAARIDYTLEPMQQRNFNFSYMFQYNDINIYEEGDRAYNTTYKYHLAEFGFSDVWYKNFRFGLGLRFEYYKYKDFLFKKPEISDLKVESEHFLSYFAQVQYNTYDKGRFPSKGSDFRAAYSLYTDNMAQYNEHAPFSALNASWASVIPVTRRFSIIPSIYGRILIGRDFPYPLQNAIGGDVPGFYIPQQLPFAGVTNLELMDNTIMIASIKFRQRMGAIHYLTLTGNYGLTDSNFFDILKGKQLFGVSAGYGMDSIFGPLEISLGYSNQTDKGSCFVNLGYYF
;
A
#
# COMPACT_ATOMS: atom_id res chain seq x y z
N VAL A 1 -14.31 8.30 11.74
CA VAL A 1 -13.31 8.03 12.80
C VAL A 1 -12.67 6.65 12.70
N ASN A 2 -13.19 5.74 11.85
CA ASN A 2 -12.73 4.33 11.84
C ASN A 2 -11.35 4.08 11.21
N ASP A 3 -10.64 5.09 10.73
CA ASP A 3 -9.32 4.90 10.10
C ASP A 3 -8.35 6.08 10.32
N MET A 4 -8.28 6.57 11.56
CA MET A 4 -7.34 7.64 11.92
C MET A 4 -5.88 7.24 11.67
N THR A 5 -5.54 5.96 11.84
CA THR A 5 -4.19 5.44 11.54
C THR A 5 -3.84 5.58 10.05
N PHE A 6 -4.82 5.44 9.16
CA PHE A 6 -4.63 5.68 7.73
C PHE A 6 -4.47 7.17 7.44
N LEU A 7 -5.30 8.04 8.04
CA LEU A 7 -5.25 9.49 7.85
C LEU A 7 -3.92 10.10 8.30
N LEU A 8 -3.35 9.57 9.38
CA LEU A 8 -2.05 9.99 9.91
C LEU A 8 -0.86 9.33 9.19
N SER A 9 -1.10 8.57 8.14
CA SER A 9 -0.06 7.96 7.32
C SER A 9 -0.11 8.52 5.89
N ASP A 10 0.99 8.37 5.15
CA ASP A 10 1.02 8.67 3.71
C ASP A 10 0.62 7.45 2.86
N ARG A 11 0.03 6.44 3.47
CA ARG A 11 -0.39 5.23 2.77
C ARG A 11 -1.44 5.53 1.70
N ILE A 12 -1.33 4.84 0.59
CA ILE A 12 -2.27 4.92 -0.52
C ILE A 12 -3.24 3.74 -0.40
N LYS A 13 -4.53 3.97 -0.61
CA LYS A 13 -5.51 2.88 -0.66
C LYS A 13 -5.12 1.90 -1.76
N ARG A 14 -4.99 0.62 -1.45
CA ARG A 14 -4.60 -0.43 -2.41
C ARG A 14 -5.52 -0.45 -3.65
N SER A 15 -6.81 -0.17 -3.47
CA SER A 15 -7.79 -0.08 -4.56
C SER A 15 -7.50 1.05 -5.57
N ALA A 16 -6.71 2.04 -5.18
CA ALA A 16 -6.32 3.17 -6.03
C ALA A 16 -5.02 2.92 -6.80
N MET A 17 -4.26 1.88 -6.43
CA MET A 17 -3.00 1.51 -7.09
C MET A 17 -3.27 0.58 -8.27
N SER A 18 -2.44 0.69 -9.32
CA SER A 18 -2.41 -0.31 -10.39
C SER A 18 -1.96 -1.67 -9.86
N LEU A 19 -2.29 -2.77 -10.57
CA LEU A 19 -1.86 -4.10 -10.15
C LEU A 19 -0.33 -4.22 -10.11
N THR A 20 0.36 -3.61 -11.06
CA THR A 20 1.82 -3.57 -11.11
C THR A 20 2.41 -2.83 -9.90
N ASP A 21 1.82 -1.70 -9.50
CA ASP A 21 2.29 -0.95 -8.34
C ASP A 21 1.99 -1.65 -7.02
N ARG A 22 0.86 -2.37 -6.93
CA ARG A 22 0.55 -3.25 -5.78
C ARG A 22 1.62 -4.33 -5.62
N GLU A 23 1.91 -5.07 -6.69
CA GLU A 23 2.92 -6.13 -6.68
C GLU A 23 4.32 -5.60 -6.32
N ARG A 24 4.70 -4.43 -6.85
CA ARG A 24 5.98 -3.79 -6.52
C ARG A 24 6.07 -3.39 -5.05
N SER A 25 5.02 -2.82 -4.49
CA SER A 25 5.01 -2.38 -3.08
C SER A 25 5.02 -3.54 -2.08
N GLU A 26 4.66 -4.74 -2.51
CA GLU A 26 4.47 -5.93 -1.67
C GLU A 26 5.65 -6.92 -1.73
N LYS A 27 6.75 -6.58 -2.41
CA LYS A 27 7.94 -7.45 -2.56
C LYS A 27 9.12 -7.07 -1.65
N TYR A 28 9.12 -5.86 -1.11
CA TYR A 28 10.29 -5.32 -0.41
C TYR A 28 10.01 -5.06 1.06
N THR A 29 11.00 -5.38 1.89
CA THR A 29 10.96 -5.08 3.32
C THR A 29 11.23 -3.59 3.58
N VAL A 30 12.18 -3.01 2.84
CA VAL A 30 12.57 -1.61 2.96
C VAL A 30 12.69 -0.99 1.57
N SER A 31 12.19 0.25 1.42
CA SER A 31 12.31 1.02 0.19
C SER A 31 12.85 2.41 0.54
N ILE A 32 14.04 2.71 0.07
CA ILE A 32 14.78 3.94 0.36
C ILE A 32 14.78 4.80 -0.90
N PRO A 33 14.12 5.97 -0.90
CA PRO A 33 14.20 6.91 -2.01
C PRO A 33 15.60 7.55 -2.03
N PHE A 34 16.18 7.65 -3.21
CA PHE A 34 17.48 8.28 -3.44
C PHE A 34 17.31 9.45 -4.41
N THR A 35 17.05 10.64 -3.89
CA THR A 35 16.89 11.85 -4.70
C THR A 35 18.15 12.71 -4.67
N LYS A 36 18.52 13.26 -5.84
CA LYS A 36 19.71 14.16 -5.94
C LYS A 36 19.44 15.60 -5.52
N THR A 37 18.19 16.01 -5.29
CA THR A 37 17.88 17.40 -4.98
C THR A 37 17.82 17.62 -3.46
N PRO A 38 18.68 18.49 -2.91
CA PRO A 38 18.66 18.82 -1.47
C PRO A 38 17.29 19.36 -1.00
N LYS A 39 16.50 19.96 -1.91
CA LYS A 39 15.15 20.48 -1.61
C LYS A 39 14.14 19.38 -1.26
N ASP A 40 14.28 18.18 -1.85
CA ASP A 40 13.34 17.08 -1.62
C ASP A 40 13.81 16.14 -0.49
N ALA A 41 15.10 16.13 -0.20
CA ALA A 41 15.69 15.29 0.85
C ALA A 41 15.48 15.84 2.28
N ALA A 42 15.31 17.16 2.42
CA ALA A 42 15.16 17.83 3.71
C ALA A 42 13.65 18.02 4.05
N THR A 43 12.91 16.93 4.16
CA THR A 43 11.48 17.05 4.50
C THR A 43 11.21 17.36 5.97
N GLY A 44 12.20 17.21 6.85
CA GLY A 44 12.06 17.56 8.28
C GLY A 44 11.04 16.74 9.07
N GLY A 45 10.37 15.76 8.44
CA GLY A 45 9.38 14.89 9.07
C GLY A 45 9.33 13.51 8.42
N ILE A 46 8.87 12.52 9.17
CA ILE A 46 8.73 11.13 8.72
C ILE A 46 7.55 10.99 7.74
N MET A 47 6.50 11.79 7.94
CA MET A 47 5.25 11.73 7.16
C MET A 47 4.98 13.07 6.47
N LYS A 48 4.56 13.03 5.20
CA LYS A 48 4.13 14.22 4.46
C LYS A 48 2.76 14.73 4.96
N GLY A 49 1.94 13.86 5.55
CA GLY A 49 0.60 14.19 6.04
C GLY A 49 -0.40 14.46 4.92
N GLN A 50 -0.21 13.83 3.75
CA GLN A 50 -1.04 14.07 2.57
C GLN A 50 -2.50 13.64 2.75
N ASN A 51 -2.74 12.52 3.42
CA ASN A 51 -4.11 12.05 3.69
C ASN A 51 -4.86 13.00 4.61
N LEU A 52 -4.15 13.61 5.54
CA LEU A 52 -4.70 14.60 6.45
C LEU A 52 -4.97 15.95 5.76
N ALA A 53 -4.04 16.40 4.90
CA ALA A 53 -4.27 17.60 4.08
C ALA A 53 -5.50 17.44 3.18
N ASN A 54 -5.69 16.26 2.58
CA ASN A 54 -6.88 15.96 1.77
C ASN A 54 -8.16 15.95 2.62
N LEU A 55 -8.10 15.40 3.84
CA LEU A 55 -9.24 15.46 4.78
C LEU A 55 -9.60 16.92 5.11
N PHE A 56 -8.61 17.76 5.39
CA PHE A 56 -8.88 19.18 5.66
C PHE A 56 -9.51 19.87 4.45
N SER A 57 -9.01 19.61 3.24
CA SER A 57 -9.64 20.14 2.02
C SER A 57 -11.08 19.67 1.88
N ASP A 58 -11.39 18.41 2.16
CA ASP A 58 -12.77 17.89 2.11
C ASP A 58 -13.68 18.53 3.18
N LEU A 59 -13.19 18.69 4.41
CA LEU A 59 -13.94 19.32 5.50
C LEU A 59 -14.14 20.83 5.32
N THR A 60 -13.30 21.48 4.53
CA THR A 60 -13.34 22.92 4.26
C THR A 60 -13.77 23.24 2.82
N VAL A 61 -14.54 22.37 2.19
CA VAL A 61 -15.15 22.65 0.88
C VAL A 61 -15.94 23.94 0.95
N GLY A 62 -15.67 24.85 0.01
CA GLY A 62 -16.23 26.20 -0.01
C GLY A 62 -15.36 27.28 0.67
N TYR A 63 -14.24 26.88 1.26
CA TYR A 63 -13.27 27.79 1.90
C TYR A 63 -11.85 27.58 1.32
N HIS A 64 -11.75 27.24 0.03
CA HIS A 64 -10.47 26.97 -0.64
C HIS A 64 -9.81 28.23 -1.23
N ASP A 65 -10.51 29.35 -1.26
CA ASP A 65 -9.91 30.65 -1.57
C ASP A 65 -9.27 31.25 -0.32
N SER A 66 -8.44 32.27 -0.54
CA SER A 66 -7.94 33.08 0.56
C SER A 66 -9.08 33.90 1.15
N ILE A 67 -9.45 33.62 2.39
CA ILE A 67 -10.57 34.23 3.10
C ILE A 67 -10.11 34.83 4.42
N ASP A 68 -10.86 35.80 4.92
CA ASP A 68 -10.71 36.36 6.25
C ASP A 68 -11.44 35.46 7.27
N PHE A 69 -10.68 34.81 8.16
CA PHE A 69 -11.25 33.87 9.14
C PHE A 69 -12.10 34.55 10.22
N ASN A 70 -11.98 35.87 10.39
CA ASN A 70 -12.87 36.63 11.27
C ASN A 70 -14.30 36.70 10.70
N LYS A 71 -14.48 36.49 9.40
CA LYS A 71 -15.80 36.47 8.73
C LYS A 71 -16.43 35.08 8.68
N LEU A 72 -15.78 34.06 9.20
CA LEU A 72 -16.40 32.75 9.35
C LEU A 72 -17.61 32.82 10.30
N PRO A 73 -18.58 31.90 10.20
CA PRO A 73 -19.74 31.85 11.11
C PRO A 73 -19.35 31.89 12.60
N ILE A 74 -18.20 31.33 12.93
CA ILE A 74 -17.49 31.48 14.21
C ILE A 74 -16.10 31.98 13.86
N PRO A 75 -15.70 33.21 14.27
CA PRO A 75 -14.36 33.72 14.04
C PRO A 75 -13.28 32.72 14.49
N PHE A 76 -12.27 32.53 13.66
CA PHE A 76 -11.27 31.51 13.88
C PHE A 76 -9.84 32.06 13.71
N ALA A 77 -8.92 31.57 14.52
CA ALA A 77 -7.49 31.74 14.32
C ALA A 77 -6.75 30.45 14.70
N CYS A 78 -5.62 30.21 14.08
CA CYS A 78 -4.71 29.15 14.50
C CYS A 78 -3.24 29.61 14.46
N VAL A 79 -2.41 28.97 15.28
CA VAL A 79 -1.02 29.37 15.48
C VAL A 79 -0.10 28.37 14.82
N ALA A 80 0.95 28.86 14.14
CA ALA A 80 2.10 28.10 13.67
C ALA A 80 3.40 28.78 14.12
N ALA A 81 4.49 28.05 14.10
CA ALA A 81 5.83 28.57 14.36
C ALA A 81 6.64 28.62 13.06
N ASN A 82 7.26 29.77 12.76
CA ASN A 82 8.21 29.87 11.69
C ASN A 82 9.61 29.53 12.19
N VAL A 83 10.13 28.35 11.83
CA VAL A 83 11.44 27.89 12.30
C VAL A 83 12.62 28.60 11.66
N VAL A 84 12.40 29.51 10.69
CA VAL A 84 13.47 30.31 10.09
C VAL A 84 13.95 31.40 11.06
N ASN A 85 13.03 32.00 11.82
CA ASN A 85 13.29 33.12 12.71
C ASN A 85 12.73 32.95 14.14
N GLY A 86 12.01 31.85 14.41
CA GLY A 86 11.40 31.55 15.71
C GLY A 86 10.12 32.32 16.01
N GLU A 87 9.55 33.05 15.04
CA GLU A 87 8.35 33.86 15.22
C GLU A 87 7.07 33.03 15.29
N GLN A 88 6.14 33.49 16.12
CA GLN A 88 4.76 33.03 16.15
C GLN A 88 4.02 33.60 14.93
N ILE A 89 3.41 32.73 14.14
CA ILE A 89 2.53 33.12 13.02
C ILE A 89 1.10 32.81 13.42
N VAL A 90 0.27 33.82 13.52
CA VAL A 90 -1.15 33.67 13.78
C VAL A 90 -1.90 33.83 12.46
N PHE A 91 -2.56 32.77 12.02
CA PHE A 91 -3.37 32.79 10.83
C PHE A 91 -4.77 33.34 11.15
N HIS A 92 -5.09 34.50 10.62
CA HIS A 92 -6.41 35.13 10.62
C HIS A 92 -7.05 35.16 9.24
N ASP A 93 -6.28 34.82 8.21
CA ASP A 93 -6.70 34.79 6.81
C ASP A 93 -5.92 33.73 6.02
N GLY A 94 -6.24 33.60 4.77
CA GLY A 94 -5.62 32.67 3.84
C GLY A 94 -6.48 31.44 3.53
N ILE A 95 -5.85 30.39 3.05
CA ILE A 95 -6.52 29.11 2.76
C ILE A 95 -6.64 28.31 4.06
N LEU A 96 -7.88 28.11 4.53
CA LEU A 96 -8.18 27.52 5.82
C LEU A 96 -7.52 26.13 6.02
N SER A 97 -7.60 25.26 5.03
CA SER A 97 -6.96 23.92 5.09
C SER A 97 -5.43 23.99 5.22
N THR A 98 -4.80 24.99 4.60
CA THR A 98 -3.34 25.20 4.70
C THR A 98 -2.94 25.71 6.07
N ALA A 99 -3.69 26.68 6.63
CA ALA A 99 -3.47 27.18 7.98
C ALA A 99 -3.59 26.08 9.03
N MET A 100 -4.65 25.26 8.95
CA MET A 100 -4.86 24.10 9.82
C MET A 100 -3.70 23.08 9.68
N ARG A 101 -3.23 22.84 8.45
CA ARG A 101 -2.12 21.91 8.20
C ARG A 101 -0.79 22.41 8.76
N ALA A 102 -0.56 23.73 8.70
CA ALA A 102 0.64 24.36 9.29
C ALA A 102 0.62 24.25 10.81
N SER A 103 -0.55 24.58 11.43
CA SER A 103 -0.72 24.56 12.88
C SER A 103 -0.56 23.18 13.52
N MET A 104 -0.66 22.09 12.75
CA MET A 104 -0.49 20.74 13.26
C MET A 104 0.76 20.01 12.70
N ALA A 105 1.69 20.76 12.12
CA ALA A 105 2.92 20.19 11.56
C ALA A 105 3.94 19.87 12.66
N ILE A 106 3.65 18.86 13.50
CA ILE A 106 4.49 18.45 14.63
C ILE A 106 5.89 18.10 14.13
N PRO A 107 6.96 18.78 14.62
CA PRO A 107 8.34 18.52 14.22
C PRO A 107 8.75 17.07 14.43
N GLY A 108 9.48 16.51 13.46
CA GLY A 108 9.89 15.12 13.49
C GLY A 108 8.80 14.10 13.11
N VAL A 109 7.51 14.47 13.18
CA VAL A 109 6.38 13.63 12.79
C VAL A 109 5.92 13.99 11.38
N PHE A 110 5.49 15.25 11.18
CA PHE A 110 5.02 15.74 9.89
C PHE A 110 6.03 16.66 9.21
N THR A 111 6.04 16.65 7.88
CA THR A 111 6.83 17.63 7.13
C THR A 111 6.31 19.03 7.37
N PRO A 112 7.20 20.03 7.55
CA PRO A 112 6.81 21.43 7.65
C PRO A 112 6.04 21.93 6.43
N VAL A 113 5.15 22.88 6.64
CA VAL A 113 4.48 23.59 5.54
C VAL A 113 5.39 24.73 5.09
N ARG A 114 5.70 24.77 3.80
CA ARG A 114 6.51 25.84 3.21
C ARG A 114 5.57 26.82 2.49
N GLN A 115 5.63 28.06 2.92
CA GLN A 115 4.86 29.14 2.32
C GLN A 115 5.76 30.37 2.17
N ASP A 116 5.93 30.85 0.95
CA ASP A 116 6.85 31.96 0.63
C ASP A 116 8.28 31.68 1.15
N SER A 117 8.79 32.54 2.02
CA SER A 117 10.11 32.36 2.68
C SER A 117 10.03 31.69 4.06
N MET A 118 8.82 31.27 4.49
CA MET A 118 8.58 30.68 5.79
C MET A 118 8.65 29.14 5.74
N VAL A 119 9.08 28.55 6.84
CA VAL A 119 9.06 27.12 7.11
C VAL A 119 8.25 26.94 8.38
N LEU A 120 6.99 26.54 8.22
CA LEU A 120 5.98 26.52 9.27
C LEU A 120 5.85 25.13 9.89
N VAL A 121 5.87 25.08 11.21
CA VAL A 121 5.64 23.90 12.02
C VAL A 121 4.53 24.18 13.04
N ASP A 122 4.16 23.16 13.80
CA ASP A 122 3.14 23.24 14.85
C ASP A 122 3.40 24.45 15.79
N GLY A 123 2.34 25.23 16.00
CA GLY A 123 2.40 26.44 16.82
C GLY A 123 2.63 26.18 18.30
N GLY A 124 2.41 24.95 18.77
CA GLY A 124 2.66 24.55 20.14
C GLY A 124 4.06 24.86 20.65
N ILE A 125 5.07 24.90 19.75
CA ILE A 125 6.44 25.25 20.12
C ILE A 125 6.58 26.69 20.66
N VAL A 126 5.76 27.61 20.17
CA VAL A 126 5.82 29.03 20.53
C VAL A 126 4.64 29.45 21.42
N ASN A 127 3.47 28.91 21.19
CA ASN A 127 2.26 29.24 21.94
C ASN A 127 1.23 28.09 21.89
N ASN A 128 1.31 27.18 22.83
CA ASN A 128 0.48 25.97 22.87
C ASN A 128 -0.90 26.17 23.54
N TYR A 129 -1.09 27.32 24.17
CA TYR A 129 -2.35 27.72 24.84
C TYR A 129 -2.64 29.20 24.53
N PRO A 130 -3.10 29.53 23.30
CA PRO A 130 -3.11 30.89 22.75
C PRO A 130 -4.29 31.75 23.25
N ALA A 131 -4.48 31.91 24.57
CA ALA A 131 -5.51 32.76 25.13
C ALA A 131 -5.27 34.27 24.82
N ASP A 132 -4.01 34.68 24.71
CA ASP A 132 -3.58 35.99 24.23
C ASP A 132 -4.12 36.32 22.82
N VAL A 133 -4.09 35.35 21.91
CA VAL A 133 -4.65 35.51 20.56
C VAL A 133 -6.16 35.72 20.61
N VAL A 134 -6.87 34.92 21.41
CA VAL A 134 -8.32 35.07 21.59
C VAL A 134 -8.66 36.42 22.19
N LYS A 135 -7.86 36.90 23.14
CA LYS A 135 -8.01 38.24 23.72
C LYS A 135 -7.80 39.35 22.69
N ALA A 136 -6.79 39.21 21.84
CA ALA A 136 -6.51 40.14 20.76
C ALA A 136 -7.61 40.16 19.68
N MET A 137 -8.34 39.03 19.49
CA MET A 137 -9.53 38.98 18.64
C MET A 137 -10.75 39.71 19.24
N GLY A 138 -10.65 40.27 20.45
CA GLY A 138 -11.69 41.06 21.10
C GLY A 138 -12.62 40.27 22.00
N ALA A 139 -12.23 39.09 22.46
CA ALA A 139 -13.02 38.31 23.38
C ALA A 139 -13.07 38.98 24.79
N ASP A 140 -14.28 39.17 25.31
CA ASP A 140 -14.51 39.69 26.67
C ASP A 140 -14.38 38.59 27.72
N ILE A 141 -14.74 37.37 27.37
CA ILE A 141 -14.71 36.18 28.23
C ILE A 141 -13.98 35.05 27.50
N ILE A 142 -13.04 34.42 28.19
CA ILE A 142 -12.21 33.35 27.63
C ILE A 142 -12.44 32.07 28.44
N ILE A 143 -12.90 31.02 27.76
CA ILE A 143 -12.93 29.66 28.27
C ILE A 143 -11.77 28.91 27.63
N GLY A 144 -10.82 28.48 28.43
CA GLY A 144 -9.65 27.77 27.91
C GLY A 144 -9.66 26.29 28.29
N VAL A 145 -9.34 25.45 27.31
CA VAL A 145 -9.21 24.01 27.50
C VAL A 145 -7.76 23.60 27.24
N ASP A 146 -7.11 23.11 28.29
CA ASP A 146 -5.72 22.71 28.26
C ASP A 146 -5.59 21.18 28.18
N VAL A 147 -4.96 20.70 27.10
CA VAL A 147 -4.70 19.29 26.81
C VAL A 147 -3.20 18.96 26.73
N GLN A 148 -2.35 19.81 27.33
CA GLN A 148 -0.90 19.60 27.33
C GLN A 148 -0.53 18.46 28.28
N ASN A 149 0.52 17.71 27.93
CA ASN A 149 1.13 16.74 28.84
C ASN A 149 1.92 17.46 29.96
N ALA A 150 1.94 16.87 31.13
CA ALA A 150 2.92 17.25 32.14
C ALA A 150 4.33 16.82 31.72
N LEU A 151 5.36 17.56 32.18
CA LEU A 151 6.74 17.18 31.93
C LEU A 151 7.04 15.79 32.51
N LYS A 152 7.78 14.97 31.75
CA LYS A 152 8.17 13.63 32.19
C LYS A 152 9.16 13.72 33.35
N LYS A 153 9.06 12.80 34.29
CA LYS A 153 10.03 12.64 35.38
C LYS A 153 11.35 12.03 34.86
N ALA A 154 12.43 12.19 35.64
CA ALA A 154 13.75 11.74 35.26
C ALA A 154 13.84 10.24 34.93
N ASP A 155 13.05 9.42 35.60
CA ASP A 155 12.95 7.96 35.37
C ASP A 155 12.37 7.57 34.01
N LYS A 156 11.73 8.49 33.31
CA LYS A 156 11.13 8.30 31.96
C LYS A 156 11.93 8.94 30.81
N LEU A 157 13.09 9.51 31.10
CA LEU A 157 13.96 10.18 30.11
C LEU A 157 15.18 9.33 29.78
N ASN A 158 14.93 8.11 29.28
CA ASN A 158 15.97 7.08 29.09
C ASN A 158 16.47 6.93 27.66
N SER A 159 15.88 7.66 26.69
CA SER A 159 16.24 7.57 25.28
C SER A 159 16.36 8.94 24.63
N VAL A 160 17.13 9.05 23.53
CA VAL A 160 17.23 10.29 22.76
C VAL A 160 15.87 10.84 22.31
N PRO A 161 14.91 10.01 21.81
CA PRO A 161 13.57 10.49 21.51
C PRO A 161 12.83 11.05 22.72
N ASP A 162 12.99 10.46 23.91
CA ASP A 162 12.35 10.96 25.14
C ASP A 162 12.89 12.34 25.54
N ILE A 163 14.20 12.53 25.44
CA ILE A 163 14.85 13.80 25.75
C ILE A 163 14.43 14.88 24.74
N LEU A 164 14.43 14.57 23.44
CA LEU A 164 14.00 15.50 22.40
C LEU A 164 12.51 15.87 22.58
N GLY A 165 11.66 14.91 22.87
CA GLY A 165 10.26 15.16 23.20
C GLY A 165 10.10 16.08 24.41
N GLN A 166 10.86 15.85 25.48
CA GLN A 166 10.85 16.69 26.67
C GLN A 166 11.27 18.14 26.39
N ILE A 167 12.29 18.34 25.51
CA ILE A 167 12.73 19.68 25.10
C ILE A 167 11.59 20.42 24.39
N VAL A 168 10.88 19.73 23.51
CA VAL A 168 9.69 20.29 22.86
C VAL A 168 8.62 20.63 23.88
N ASP A 169 8.28 19.71 24.81
CA ASP A 169 7.29 19.93 25.85
C ASP A 169 7.65 21.13 26.76
N ILE A 170 8.93 21.32 27.10
CA ILE A 170 9.41 22.49 27.85
C ILE A 170 9.19 23.78 27.05
N THR A 171 9.49 23.75 25.75
CA THR A 171 9.34 24.93 24.88
C THR A 171 7.86 25.32 24.77
N CYS A 172 6.96 24.32 24.68
CA CYS A 172 5.50 24.52 24.65
C CYS A 172 4.93 25.22 25.91
N GLN A 173 5.67 25.24 27.00
CA GLN A 173 5.21 25.87 28.27
C GLN A 173 5.67 27.35 28.42
N SER A 174 6.42 27.91 27.47
CA SER A 174 7.07 29.23 27.62
C SER A 174 6.11 30.40 27.95
N ASN A 175 4.90 30.39 27.42
CA ASN A 175 3.87 31.45 27.68
C ASN A 175 2.63 30.93 28.41
N HIS A 176 2.65 29.70 28.89
CA HIS A 176 1.47 29.01 29.38
C HIS A 176 0.84 29.71 30.59
N GLU A 177 1.62 30.02 31.63
CA GLU A 177 1.12 30.65 32.86
C GLU A 177 0.44 32.01 32.57
N LYS A 178 1.10 32.86 31.77
CA LYS A 178 0.56 34.17 31.36
C LYS A 178 -0.78 34.03 30.61
N ASN A 179 -0.91 33.01 29.77
CA ASN A 179 -2.12 32.79 29.02
C ASN A 179 -3.25 32.17 29.87
N VAL A 180 -2.90 31.36 30.87
CA VAL A 180 -3.87 30.86 31.86
C VAL A 180 -4.47 32.02 32.67
N ASP A 181 -3.67 33.03 33.06
CA ASP A 181 -4.14 34.18 33.78
C ASP A 181 -5.14 35.06 32.99
N LEU A 182 -5.16 34.94 31.67
CA LEU A 182 -6.13 35.60 30.79
C LEU A 182 -7.49 34.88 30.72
N THR A 183 -7.61 33.71 31.35
CA THR A 183 -8.74 32.81 31.16
C THR A 183 -9.74 32.93 32.32
N ASP A 184 -11.02 33.23 32.01
CA ASP A 184 -12.08 33.29 33.02
C ASP A 184 -12.47 31.91 33.56
N THR A 185 -12.43 30.89 32.71
CA THR A 185 -12.64 29.49 33.12
C THR A 185 -11.57 28.59 32.48
N TYR A 186 -10.74 28.00 33.31
CA TYR A 186 -9.66 27.09 32.91
C TYR A 186 -10.07 25.63 33.13
N ILE A 187 -10.05 24.84 32.06
CA ILE A 187 -10.41 23.43 32.08
C ILE A 187 -9.15 22.61 31.76
N ARG A 188 -8.59 21.93 32.75
CA ARG A 188 -7.44 21.05 32.60
C ARG A 188 -7.91 19.62 32.37
N VAL A 189 -7.58 19.06 31.21
CA VAL A 189 -7.89 17.65 30.86
C VAL A 189 -6.72 16.76 31.26
N ASN A 190 -6.98 15.67 31.96
CA ASN A 190 -5.95 14.66 32.23
C ASN A 190 -5.69 13.84 30.98
N VAL A 191 -4.52 14.02 30.39
CA VAL A 191 -4.06 13.28 29.19
C VAL A 191 -2.97 12.26 29.52
N ASP A 192 -2.71 11.97 30.79
CA ASP A 192 -1.68 11.00 31.21
C ASP A 192 -1.85 9.65 30.54
N GLY A 193 -0.74 9.10 30.03
CA GLY A 193 -0.70 7.84 29.31
C GLY A 193 -1.00 7.95 27.80
N TYR A 194 -1.27 9.16 27.32
CA TYR A 194 -1.53 9.45 25.90
C TYR A 194 -0.58 10.54 25.39
N SER A 195 -0.40 10.57 24.09
CA SER A 195 0.39 11.58 23.37
C SER A 195 -0.40 12.12 22.19
N SER A 196 0.11 13.17 21.54
CA SER A 196 -0.42 13.71 20.28
C SER A 196 -0.48 12.68 19.13
N ALA A 197 0.14 11.50 19.28
CA ALA A 197 0.09 10.37 18.35
C ALA A 197 -0.87 9.24 18.79
N SER A 198 -1.64 9.41 19.85
CA SER A 198 -2.55 8.39 20.41
C SER A 198 -3.92 8.40 19.73
N PHE A 199 -4.00 7.88 18.49
CA PHE A 199 -5.21 7.90 17.65
C PHE A 199 -5.94 6.55 17.52
N THR A 200 -5.77 5.64 18.47
CA THR A 200 -6.60 4.42 18.49
C THR A 200 -8.03 4.75 18.91
N PRO A 201 -9.07 4.05 18.43
CA PRO A 201 -10.45 4.30 18.85
C PRO A 201 -10.63 4.31 20.38
N ALA A 202 -9.98 3.39 21.09
CA ALA A 202 -10.04 3.32 22.56
C ALA A 202 -9.39 4.55 23.23
N ALA A 203 -8.29 5.06 22.66
CA ALA A 203 -7.65 6.28 23.17
C ALA A 203 -8.55 7.50 22.97
N ILE A 204 -9.15 7.62 21.77
CA ILE A 204 -10.07 8.71 21.44
C ILE A 204 -11.27 8.70 22.39
N ASP A 205 -11.93 7.56 22.56
CA ASP A 205 -13.08 7.42 23.45
C ASP A 205 -12.72 7.79 24.93
N THR A 206 -11.53 7.36 25.36
CA THR A 206 -11.05 7.68 26.72
C THR A 206 -10.75 9.16 26.88
N LEU A 207 -10.08 9.80 25.92
CA LEU A 207 -9.75 11.23 25.97
C LEU A 207 -11.01 12.10 25.90
N MET A 208 -11.98 11.74 25.07
CA MET A 208 -13.28 12.43 25.01
C MET A 208 -14.00 12.38 26.37
N ARG A 209 -14.07 11.21 27.00
CA ARG A 209 -14.68 11.05 28.35
C ARG A 209 -13.95 11.87 29.39
N ARG A 210 -12.60 11.88 29.40
CA ARG A 210 -11.81 12.70 30.33
C ARG A 210 -12.04 14.21 30.11
N GLY A 211 -12.20 14.64 28.85
CA GLY A 211 -12.56 16.02 28.52
C GLY A 211 -13.94 16.41 29.11
N GLU A 212 -14.93 15.54 28.94
CA GLU A 212 -16.27 15.75 29.52
C GLU A 212 -16.23 15.78 31.04
N GLU A 213 -15.50 14.89 31.72
CA GLU A 213 -15.30 14.86 33.15
C GLU A 213 -14.64 16.15 33.65
N ALA A 214 -13.58 16.62 32.96
CA ALA A 214 -12.90 17.88 33.31
C ALA A 214 -13.84 19.10 33.18
N ALA A 215 -14.67 19.16 32.14
CA ALA A 215 -15.66 20.21 31.97
C ALA A 215 -16.73 20.18 33.07
N LYS A 216 -17.17 18.99 33.50
CA LYS A 216 -18.13 18.83 34.60
C LYS A 216 -17.57 19.35 35.96
N VAL A 217 -16.27 19.23 36.21
CA VAL A 217 -15.62 19.80 37.39
C VAL A 217 -15.78 21.35 37.43
N GLN A 218 -15.73 22.00 36.25
CA GLN A 218 -15.86 23.44 36.09
C GLN A 218 -17.30 23.90 35.86
N TRP A 219 -18.30 23.02 36.03
CA TRP A 219 -19.70 23.32 35.73
C TRP A 219 -20.24 24.53 36.47
N GLY A 220 -19.87 24.71 37.73
CA GLY A 220 -20.25 25.87 38.56
C GLY A 220 -19.74 27.20 37.96
N SER A 221 -18.47 27.25 37.55
CA SER A 221 -17.87 28.42 36.89
C SER A 221 -18.56 28.72 35.56
N LEU A 222 -18.84 27.70 34.78
CA LEU A 222 -19.55 27.85 33.49
C LEU A 222 -20.96 28.39 33.67
N LEU A 223 -21.70 27.93 34.69
CA LEU A 223 -23.02 28.47 35.01
C LEU A 223 -22.96 29.93 35.51
N ALA A 224 -21.92 30.29 36.28
CA ALA A 224 -21.70 31.66 36.72
C ALA A 224 -21.44 32.60 35.51
N LEU A 225 -20.61 32.14 34.53
CA LEU A 225 -20.39 32.86 33.27
C LEU A 225 -21.68 33.00 32.47
N LYS A 226 -22.49 31.93 32.34
CA LYS A 226 -23.80 31.98 31.68
C LYS A 226 -24.69 33.09 32.25
N LYS A 227 -24.76 33.20 33.58
CA LYS A 227 -25.50 34.27 34.25
C LYS A 227 -24.91 35.66 34.00
N LYS A 228 -23.56 35.79 34.03
CA LYS A 228 -22.85 37.06 33.74
C LYS A 228 -23.11 37.57 32.32
N ILE A 229 -23.21 36.67 31.36
CA ILE A 229 -23.49 36.99 29.94
C ILE A 229 -24.99 37.28 29.72
N GLY A 230 -25.87 36.91 30.65
CA GLY A 230 -27.32 37.12 30.54
C GLY A 230 -28.01 36.14 29.58
N ILE A 231 -27.45 34.95 29.39
CA ILE A 231 -28.05 33.92 28.54
C ILE A 231 -29.25 33.30 29.29
N ALA A 232 -30.43 33.41 28.69
CA ALA A 232 -31.66 32.80 29.22
C ALA A 232 -31.57 31.27 29.30
N GLU A 233 -32.32 30.62 30.18
CA GLU A 233 -32.30 29.15 30.34
C GLU A 233 -32.78 28.42 29.07
N ASP A 234 -33.68 29.05 28.32
CA ASP A 234 -34.28 28.57 27.08
C ASP A 234 -33.56 29.06 25.81
N TYR A 235 -32.38 29.64 25.95
CA TYR A 235 -31.59 30.14 24.83
C TYR A 235 -31.24 29.00 23.89
N THR A 236 -31.74 29.13 22.66
CA THR A 236 -31.31 28.29 21.52
C THR A 236 -30.26 29.05 20.73
N PRO A 237 -29.04 28.49 20.55
CA PRO A 237 -28.02 29.13 19.73
C PRO A 237 -28.56 29.44 18.31
N LYS A 238 -28.33 30.68 17.83
CA LYS A 238 -28.61 31.00 16.45
C LYS A 238 -27.78 30.05 15.56
N GLN A 239 -28.44 29.31 14.69
CA GLN A 239 -27.75 28.58 13.66
C GLN A 239 -27.15 29.62 12.71
N HIS A 240 -25.83 29.72 12.72
CA HIS A 240 -25.13 30.48 11.69
C HIS A 240 -25.27 29.72 10.37
N GLY A 241 -25.79 30.39 9.34
CA GLY A 241 -25.84 29.85 7.99
C GLY A 241 -24.42 29.56 7.48
N PRO A 242 -24.26 28.66 6.53
CA PRO A 242 -22.96 28.41 5.92
C PRO A 242 -22.40 29.68 5.29
N TYR A 243 -21.11 29.95 5.49
CA TYR A 243 -20.40 31.07 4.87
C TYR A 243 -20.40 30.93 3.34
N SER A 244 -20.37 29.70 2.85
CA SER A 244 -20.43 29.35 1.44
C SER A 244 -21.59 28.39 1.18
N SER A 245 -22.20 28.46 0.02
CA SER A 245 -23.22 27.51 -0.44
C SER A 245 -22.70 26.05 -0.47
N LEU A 246 -21.38 25.86 -0.50
CA LEU A 246 -20.72 24.56 -0.53
C LEU A 246 -20.44 23.95 0.84
N SER A 247 -20.51 24.70 1.94
CA SER A 247 -20.09 24.20 3.27
C SER A 247 -20.79 22.91 3.73
N ASN A 248 -21.94 22.57 3.14
CA ASN A 248 -22.68 21.34 3.36
C ASN A 248 -22.95 20.55 2.06
N ALA A 249 -22.46 21.01 0.92
CA ALA A 249 -22.73 20.38 -0.38
C ALA A 249 -21.86 19.12 -0.53
N ARG A 250 -22.51 17.98 -0.76
CA ARG A 250 -21.81 16.74 -1.15
C ARG A 250 -21.49 16.68 -2.64
N THR A 251 -22.09 17.55 -3.45
CA THR A 251 -21.91 17.66 -4.90
C THR A 251 -21.78 19.11 -5.28
N VAL A 252 -20.92 19.39 -6.25
CA VAL A 252 -20.66 20.73 -6.80
C VAL A 252 -20.75 20.67 -8.32
N TYR A 253 -21.37 21.70 -8.94
CA TYR A 253 -21.37 21.81 -10.39
C TYR A 253 -20.03 22.38 -10.87
N VAL A 254 -19.25 21.57 -11.55
CA VAL A 254 -17.90 21.90 -12.02
C VAL A 254 -17.97 22.24 -13.51
N THR A 255 -17.65 23.48 -13.84
CA THR A 255 -17.65 23.99 -15.22
C THR A 255 -16.37 23.67 -15.97
N ASP A 256 -15.22 23.75 -15.28
CA ASP A 256 -13.89 23.48 -15.85
C ASP A 256 -13.02 22.73 -14.87
N ILE A 257 -12.13 21.88 -15.41
CA ILE A 257 -11.16 21.09 -14.65
C ILE A 257 -9.76 21.38 -15.18
N SER A 258 -8.84 21.74 -14.30
CA SER A 258 -7.44 21.93 -14.64
C SER A 258 -6.50 21.07 -13.78
N PHE A 259 -5.29 20.86 -14.30
CA PHE A 259 -4.22 20.15 -13.60
C PHE A 259 -2.97 21.02 -13.66
N SER A 260 -2.52 21.47 -12.49
CA SER A 260 -1.31 22.29 -12.33
C SER A 260 -0.13 21.40 -11.91
N GLY A 261 1.06 21.71 -12.41
CA GLY A 261 2.30 20.96 -12.11
C GLY A 261 2.53 19.75 -13.04
N VAL A 262 1.79 19.69 -14.16
CA VAL A 262 1.92 18.66 -15.22
C VAL A 262 1.90 19.33 -16.59
N GLU A 263 2.34 18.60 -17.63
CA GLU A 263 2.29 19.10 -19.00
C GLU A 263 0.83 19.20 -19.51
N VAL A 264 0.56 20.17 -20.37
CA VAL A 264 -0.81 20.49 -20.84
C VAL A 264 -1.46 19.34 -21.61
N ASP A 265 -0.66 18.54 -22.32
CA ASP A 265 -1.15 17.40 -23.11
C ASP A 265 -1.71 16.26 -22.27
N ASP A 266 -1.41 16.22 -20.98
CA ASP A 266 -1.88 15.18 -20.06
C ASP A 266 -3.34 15.37 -19.58
N LYS A 267 -3.94 16.55 -19.77
CA LYS A 267 -5.29 16.88 -19.23
C LYS A 267 -6.35 15.84 -19.62
N LYS A 268 -6.48 15.52 -20.91
CA LYS A 268 -7.51 14.59 -21.40
C LYS A 268 -7.36 13.20 -20.78
N TRP A 269 -6.12 12.78 -20.64
CA TRP A 269 -5.81 11.50 -20.08
C TRP A 269 -6.07 11.47 -18.57
N LEU A 270 -5.67 12.50 -17.82
CA LEU A 270 -5.90 12.63 -16.38
C LEU A 270 -7.40 12.66 -16.06
N MET A 271 -8.19 13.39 -16.84
CA MET A 271 -9.66 13.39 -16.71
C MET A 271 -10.25 12.00 -16.88
N LYS A 272 -9.83 11.27 -17.92
CA LYS A 272 -10.29 9.89 -18.15
C LYS A 272 -9.87 8.96 -17.01
N LYS A 273 -8.65 9.09 -16.50
CA LYS A 273 -8.15 8.32 -15.37
C LYS A 273 -8.96 8.58 -14.11
N CYS A 274 -9.25 9.83 -13.82
CA CYS A 274 -10.02 10.23 -12.64
C CYS A 274 -11.54 10.02 -12.81
N ASN A 275 -11.99 9.62 -14.00
CA ASN A 275 -13.40 9.48 -14.36
C ASN A 275 -14.21 10.77 -14.07
N LEU A 276 -13.62 11.91 -14.41
CA LEU A 276 -14.21 13.23 -14.23
C LEU A 276 -14.65 13.79 -15.58
N LYS A 277 -15.68 14.66 -15.55
CA LYS A 277 -16.20 15.37 -16.71
C LYS A 277 -16.44 16.82 -16.33
N GLU A 278 -16.11 17.74 -17.24
CA GLU A 278 -16.50 19.14 -17.14
C GLU A 278 -17.99 19.31 -17.38
N ASN A 279 -18.54 20.45 -16.95
CA ASN A 279 -19.96 20.78 -17.05
C ASN A 279 -20.86 19.67 -16.43
N SER A 280 -20.51 19.23 -15.23
CA SER A 280 -21.25 18.17 -14.54
C SER A 280 -21.20 18.33 -13.02
N ASP A 281 -22.15 17.69 -12.36
CA ASP A 281 -22.15 17.58 -10.90
C ASP A 281 -21.11 16.54 -10.47
N ILE A 282 -20.16 16.98 -9.64
CA ILE A 282 -19.08 16.15 -9.11
C ILE A 282 -19.20 16.11 -7.58
N SER A 283 -19.25 14.91 -7.01
CA SER A 283 -19.27 14.76 -5.56
C SER A 283 -17.86 14.88 -4.95
N THR A 284 -17.78 15.33 -3.69
CA THR A 284 -16.51 15.35 -2.93
C THR A 284 -15.86 13.97 -2.87
N GLN A 285 -16.66 12.90 -2.83
CA GLN A 285 -16.16 11.52 -2.90
C GLN A 285 -15.49 11.18 -4.24
N GLN A 286 -16.02 11.71 -5.36
CA GLN A 286 -15.38 11.54 -6.68
C GLN A 286 -14.06 12.29 -6.75
N ILE A 287 -13.98 13.50 -6.17
CA ILE A 287 -12.73 14.26 -6.06
C ILE A 287 -11.71 13.49 -5.20
N GLU A 288 -12.12 12.99 -4.05
CA GLU A 288 -11.26 12.17 -3.18
C GLU A 288 -10.75 10.91 -3.89
N GLN A 289 -11.63 10.22 -4.62
CA GLN A 289 -11.24 9.04 -5.42
C GLN A 289 -10.23 9.42 -6.51
N ALA A 290 -10.43 10.57 -7.18
CA ALA A 290 -9.49 11.08 -8.17
C ALA A 290 -8.11 11.34 -7.55
N LEU A 291 -8.05 11.98 -6.39
CA LEU A 291 -6.79 12.19 -5.66
C LEU A 291 -6.08 10.89 -5.31
N TYR A 292 -6.84 9.88 -4.83
CA TYR A 292 -6.25 8.56 -4.56
C TYR A 292 -5.73 7.88 -5.83
N GLN A 293 -6.45 8.00 -6.95
CA GLN A 293 -6.01 7.43 -8.24
C GLN A 293 -4.77 8.12 -8.79
N LEU A 294 -4.68 9.45 -8.66
CA LEU A 294 -3.51 10.24 -9.06
C LEU A 294 -2.28 9.83 -8.25
N ARG A 295 -2.40 9.77 -6.93
CA ARG A 295 -1.32 9.30 -6.04
C ARG A 295 -1.00 7.82 -6.24
N GLY A 296 -2.03 7.01 -6.49
CA GLY A 296 -1.91 5.56 -6.69
C GLY A 296 -1.12 5.18 -7.93
N SER A 297 -1.01 6.06 -8.92
CA SER A 297 -0.15 5.85 -10.09
C SER A 297 1.34 5.91 -9.78
N GLN A 298 1.70 6.34 -8.56
CA GLN A 298 3.08 6.60 -8.14
C GLN A 298 3.85 7.62 -9.02
N SER A 299 3.18 8.26 -9.97
CA SER A 299 3.75 9.31 -10.81
C SER A 299 3.79 10.66 -10.10
N TYR A 300 3.01 10.81 -9.03
CA TYR A 300 2.92 12.06 -8.27
C TYR A 300 3.28 11.85 -6.81
N SER A 301 4.13 12.75 -6.30
CA SER A 301 4.55 12.75 -4.89
C SER A 301 3.50 13.38 -3.99
N SER A 302 2.70 14.31 -4.52
CA SER A 302 1.54 14.91 -3.87
C SER A 302 0.43 15.19 -4.87
N ALA A 303 -0.80 15.13 -4.40
CA ALA A 303 -1.98 15.55 -5.13
C ALA A 303 -2.95 16.21 -4.14
N SER A 304 -3.32 17.43 -4.41
CA SER A 304 -4.34 18.20 -3.70
C SER A 304 -5.27 18.88 -4.70
N TYR A 305 -6.30 19.56 -4.23
CA TYR A 305 -7.21 20.26 -5.11
C TYR A 305 -7.67 21.58 -4.51
N THR A 306 -8.10 22.46 -5.37
CA THR A 306 -8.81 23.70 -5.02
C THR A 306 -10.10 23.82 -5.84
N LEU A 307 -11.13 24.37 -5.21
CA LEU A 307 -12.40 24.72 -5.85
C LEU A 307 -12.57 26.24 -5.79
N LYS A 308 -12.61 26.88 -6.94
CA LYS A 308 -12.82 28.34 -7.05
C LYS A 308 -14.18 28.61 -7.63
N GLU A 309 -14.94 29.49 -6.99
CA GLU A 309 -16.24 29.92 -7.48
C GLU A 309 -16.09 30.76 -8.76
N THR A 310 -16.96 30.53 -9.72
CA THR A 310 -17.07 31.26 -10.97
C THR A 310 -18.56 31.63 -11.20
N PRO A 311 -18.89 32.59 -12.05
CA PRO A 311 -20.29 32.96 -12.32
C PRO A 311 -21.19 31.81 -12.77
N GLU A 312 -20.63 30.79 -13.39
CA GLU A 312 -21.35 29.63 -13.97
C GLU A 312 -21.26 28.36 -13.16
N GLY A 313 -20.50 28.35 -12.04
CA GLY A 313 -20.28 27.16 -11.20
C GLY A 313 -18.92 27.20 -10.55
N TYR A 314 -18.19 26.06 -10.55
CA TYR A 314 -16.89 25.96 -9.91
C TYR A 314 -15.80 25.50 -10.87
N HIS A 315 -14.62 26.08 -10.75
CA HIS A 315 -13.38 25.61 -11.37
C HIS A 315 -12.66 24.68 -10.39
N LEU A 316 -12.50 23.41 -10.76
CA LEU A 316 -11.75 22.40 -10.01
C LEU A 316 -10.32 22.31 -10.54
N ASN A 317 -9.35 22.71 -9.73
CA ASN A 317 -7.93 22.60 -10.09
C ASN A 317 -7.23 21.55 -9.21
N PHE A 318 -6.63 20.53 -9.83
CA PHE A 318 -5.75 19.59 -9.18
C PHE A 318 -4.32 20.11 -9.19
N LEU A 319 -3.73 20.21 -7.99
CA LEU A 319 -2.34 20.59 -7.79
C LEU A 319 -1.50 19.32 -7.65
N LEU A 320 -0.71 19.01 -8.68
CA LEU A 320 0.08 17.79 -8.76
C LEU A 320 1.57 18.13 -8.68
N GLN A 321 2.32 17.32 -7.98
CA GLN A 321 3.78 17.36 -7.98
C GLN A 321 4.30 16.07 -8.56
N GLU A 322 4.92 16.15 -9.73
CA GLU A 322 5.53 15.00 -10.37
C GLU A 322 6.62 14.37 -9.50
N LYS A 323 6.73 13.07 -9.60
CA LYS A 323 7.64 12.26 -8.82
C LYS A 323 8.57 11.51 -9.76
N TYR A 324 9.78 12.01 -9.94
CA TYR A 324 10.86 11.24 -10.53
C TYR A 324 11.70 10.65 -9.42
N GLU A 325 11.48 9.38 -9.12
CA GLU A 325 12.17 8.73 -8.01
C GLU A 325 13.25 7.77 -8.50
N ARG A 326 14.38 7.83 -7.82
CA ARG A 326 15.35 6.75 -7.75
C ARG A 326 15.18 6.07 -6.41
N ARG A 327 15.09 4.75 -6.40
CA ARG A 327 14.88 3.97 -5.18
C ARG A 327 15.83 2.80 -5.11
N ILE A 328 16.26 2.48 -3.91
CA ILE A 328 16.87 1.21 -3.58
C ILE A 328 15.89 0.46 -2.68
N ASN A 329 15.52 -0.72 -3.11
CA ASN A 329 14.58 -1.57 -2.40
C ASN A 329 15.32 -2.82 -1.93
N LEU A 330 15.08 -3.22 -0.68
CA LEU A 330 15.68 -4.38 -0.07
C LEU A 330 14.58 -5.36 0.37
N GLY A 331 14.76 -6.63 0.03
CA GLY A 331 13.92 -7.74 0.49
C GLY A 331 14.78 -8.80 1.16
N ILE A 332 14.32 -9.33 2.27
CA ILE A 332 14.98 -10.42 2.99
C ILE A 332 13.96 -11.53 3.15
N ARG A 333 14.40 -12.77 2.92
CA ARG A 333 13.60 -13.96 3.16
C ARG A 333 14.42 -15.06 3.80
N PHE A 334 13.81 -15.76 4.73
CA PHE A 334 14.32 -16.98 5.34
C PHE A 334 13.25 -18.05 5.18
N ASP A 335 13.63 -19.21 4.67
CA ASP A 335 12.71 -20.34 4.55
C ASP A 335 13.45 -21.69 4.77
N SER A 336 12.68 -22.75 4.97
CA SER A 336 13.23 -24.09 5.26
C SER A 336 13.95 -24.75 4.08
N GLU A 337 13.83 -24.21 2.84
CA GLU A 337 14.45 -24.80 1.64
C GLU A 337 15.70 -24.04 1.16
N GLU A 338 15.63 -22.71 1.14
CA GLU A 338 16.71 -21.85 0.65
C GLU A 338 17.58 -21.27 1.78
N ILE A 339 17.16 -21.46 3.04
CA ILE A 339 17.78 -20.92 4.26
C ILE A 339 17.69 -19.39 4.29
N ALA A 340 18.37 -18.69 3.39
CA ALA A 340 18.33 -17.22 3.32
C ALA A 340 18.43 -16.73 1.88
N SER A 341 17.66 -15.69 1.57
CA SER A 341 17.72 -14.98 0.30
C SER A 341 17.64 -13.48 0.52
N LEU A 342 18.50 -12.72 -0.17
CA LEU A 342 18.52 -11.26 -0.17
C LEU A 342 18.14 -10.75 -1.56
N LEU A 343 17.17 -9.87 -1.64
CA LEU A 343 16.79 -9.15 -2.85
C LEU A 343 17.26 -7.70 -2.75
N VAL A 344 18.00 -7.24 -3.75
CA VAL A 344 18.39 -5.84 -3.91
C VAL A 344 17.85 -5.36 -5.24
N ASN A 345 17.09 -4.30 -5.24
CA ASN A 345 16.54 -3.71 -6.44
C ASN A 345 16.86 -2.22 -6.47
N ALA A 346 17.40 -1.74 -7.58
CA ALA A 346 17.59 -0.32 -7.86
C ALA A 346 16.63 0.07 -8.98
N THR A 347 15.77 1.04 -8.73
CA THR A 347 14.80 1.55 -9.71
C THR A 347 15.03 3.03 -9.95
N ALA A 348 14.98 3.44 -11.21
CA ALA A 348 15.09 4.84 -11.62
C ALA A 348 13.99 5.18 -12.63
N ASP A 349 13.17 6.19 -12.32
CA ASP A 349 12.30 6.83 -13.28
C ASP A 349 13.12 7.81 -14.13
N LEU A 350 12.99 7.71 -15.44
CA LEU A 350 13.77 8.48 -16.40
C LEU A 350 12.85 9.51 -17.07
N LYS A 351 13.24 10.78 -17.00
CA LYS A 351 12.56 11.87 -17.72
C LYS A 351 13.04 11.88 -19.17
N THR A 352 12.41 11.05 -20.01
CA THR A 352 12.65 10.98 -21.44
C THR A 352 11.39 11.48 -22.18
N ARG A 353 11.46 11.71 -23.50
CA ARG A 353 10.31 12.12 -24.31
C ARG A 353 9.09 11.21 -24.10
N ILE A 354 9.32 9.92 -23.89
CA ILE A 354 8.32 8.96 -23.44
C ILE A 354 8.73 8.56 -22.03
N PRO A 355 7.91 8.78 -21.00
CA PRO A 355 8.23 8.38 -19.62
C PRO A 355 8.70 6.94 -19.59
N SER A 356 9.79 6.68 -18.91
CA SER A 356 10.37 5.35 -18.86
C SER A 356 10.95 5.03 -17.48
N ARG A 357 11.07 3.75 -17.19
CA ARG A 357 11.60 3.24 -15.93
C ARG A 357 12.63 2.16 -16.19
N LEU A 358 13.76 2.26 -15.52
CA LEU A 358 14.78 1.22 -15.48
C LEU A 358 14.82 0.60 -14.07
N ALA A 359 14.79 -0.72 -13.99
CA ALA A 359 14.96 -1.45 -12.75
C ALA A 359 16.03 -2.52 -12.89
N LEU A 360 16.97 -2.55 -11.95
CA LEU A 360 18.01 -3.57 -11.82
C LEU A 360 17.74 -4.35 -10.55
N THR A 361 17.59 -5.67 -10.66
CA THR A 361 17.28 -6.54 -9.52
C THR A 361 18.35 -7.62 -9.40
N GLY A 362 18.95 -7.74 -8.24
CA GLY A 362 19.83 -8.83 -7.86
C GLY A 362 19.20 -9.67 -6.75
N ARG A 363 19.18 -10.97 -6.89
CA ARG A 363 18.84 -11.93 -5.84
C ARG A 363 20.08 -12.71 -5.46
N LEU A 364 20.39 -12.75 -4.18
CA LEU A 364 21.50 -13.50 -3.59
C LEU A 364 20.93 -14.59 -2.70
N GLY A 365 21.46 -15.78 -2.81
CA GLY A 365 21.02 -16.97 -2.07
C GLY A 365 21.45 -18.25 -2.77
N LYS A 366 20.93 -19.40 -2.37
CA LYS A 366 21.17 -20.69 -3.03
C LYS A 366 20.86 -20.63 -4.54
N ARG A 367 19.79 -19.94 -4.91
CA ARG A 367 19.40 -19.64 -6.30
C ARG A 367 19.61 -18.17 -6.53
N TYR A 368 20.74 -17.76 -7.09
CA TYR A 368 21.02 -16.36 -7.37
C TYR A 368 20.52 -15.95 -8.76
N ALA A 369 20.11 -14.68 -8.87
CA ALA A 369 19.58 -14.14 -10.10
C ALA A 369 19.97 -12.67 -10.30
N ALA A 370 20.02 -12.25 -11.55
CA ALA A 370 20.13 -10.85 -11.95
C ALA A 370 19.07 -10.58 -13.02
N ARG A 371 18.33 -9.46 -12.85
CA ARG A 371 17.26 -9.08 -13.78
C ARG A 371 17.35 -7.59 -14.10
N ILE A 372 17.13 -7.26 -15.35
CA ILE A 372 17.01 -5.91 -15.88
C ILE A 372 15.61 -5.78 -16.46
N ASP A 373 14.87 -4.77 -16.02
CA ASP A 373 13.56 -4.41 -16.56
C ASP A 373 13.60 -2.98 -17.09
N TYR A 374 13.18 -2.78 -18.31
CA TYR A 374 12.99 -1.47 -18.92
C TYR A 374 11.54 -1.33 -19.37
N THR A 375 10.84 -0.35 -18.80
CA THR A 375 9.43 -0.09 -19.08
C THR A 375 9.30 1.27 -19.74
N LEU A 376 8.65 1.30 -20.91
CA LEU A 376 8.18 2.51 -21.59
C LEU A 376 6.71 2.70 -21.27
N GLU A 377 6.33 3.91 -20.83
CA GLU A 377 4.96 4.27 -20.46
C GLU A 377 4.41 5.37 -21.38
N PRO A 378 4.18 5.07 -22.70
CA PRO A 378 3.73 6.07 -23.67
C PRO A 378 2.33 6.60 -23.36
N MET A 379 1.53 5.81 -22.68
CA MET A 379 0.24 6.19 -22.10
C MET A 379 0.15 5.46 -20.78
N GLN A 380 -0.27 6.12 -19.72
CA GLN A 380 -0.29 5.52 -18.38
C GLN A 380 -1.20 4.27 -18.22
N GLN A 381 -1.83 3.80 -19.28
CA GLN A 381 -2.61 2.55 -19.34
C GLN A 381 -1.97 1.50 -20.25
N ARG A 382 -0.84 1.80 -20.90
CA ARG A 382 -0.17 0.89 -21.82
C ARG A 382 1.31 0.99 -21.63
N ASN A 383 1.91 -0.10 -21.24
CA ASN A 383 3.34 -0.19 -21.02
C ASN A 383 3.95 -1.16 -22.02
N PHE A 384 5.14 -0.81 -22.51
CA PHE A 384 6.00 -1.74 -23.22
C PHE A 384 7.11 -2.14 -22.25
N ASN A 385 7.21 -3.43 -22.00
CA ASN A 385 8.17 -3.98 -21.07
C ASN A 385 9.19 -4.81 -21.80
N PHE A 386 10.45 -4.49 -21.58
CA PHE A 386 11.59 -5.34 -21.94
C PHE A 386 12.19 -5.85 -20.65
N SER A 387 12.35 -7.14 -20.53
CA SER A 387 13.05 -7.71 -19.39
C SER A 387 14.02 -8.79 -19.82
N TYR A 388 15.15 -8.84 -19.12
CA TYR A 388 16.09 -9.93 -19.23
C TYR A 388 16.45 -10.39 -17.82
N MET A 389 16.42 -11.71 -17.60
CA MET A 389 16.77 -12.35 -16.36
C MET A 389 17.77 -13.47 -16.60
N PHE A 390 18.81 -13.48 -15.81
CA PHE A 390 19.69 -14.62 -15.61
C PHE A 390 19.44 -15.20 -14.22
N GLN A 391 19.31 -16.50 -14.10
CA GLN A 391 19.15 -17.19 -12.83
C GLN A 391 19.96 -18.49 -12.83
N TYR A 392 20.69 -18.72 -11.75
CA TYR A 392 21.26 -20.00 -11.43
C TYR A 392 20.32 -20.77 -10.52
N ASN A 393 20.01 -22.00 -10.87
CA ASN A 393 19.14 -22.88 -10.11
C ASN A 393 19.90 -24.10 -9.63
N ASP A 394 19.70 -24.45 -8.37
CA ASP A 394 20.10 -25.68 -7.72
C ASP A 394 18.87 -26.20 -6.99
N ILE A 395 18.21 -27.19 -7.59
CA ILE A 395 16.91 -27.69 -7.11
C ILE A 395 16.94 -29.19 -6.92
N ASN A 396 16.26 -29.64 -5.88
CA ASN A 396 15.99 -31.06 -5.64
C ASN A 396 14.62 -31.39 -6.24
N ILE A 397 14.55 -32.47 -6.99
CA ILE A 397 13.32 -33.04 -7.52
C ILE A 397 12.99 -34.28 -6.71
N TYR A 398 11.73 -34.39 -6.33
CA TYR A 398 11.21 -35.50 -5.53
C TYR A 398 10.19 -36.29 -6.32
N GLU A 399 10.04 -37.53 -5.98
CA GLU A 399 9.09 -38.48 -6.53
C GLU A 399 8.52 -39.30 -5.37
N GLU A 400 7.22 -39.22 -5.17
CA GLU A 400 6.49 -39.87 -4.06
C GLU A 400 7.12 -39.57 -2.67
N GLY A 401 7.57 -38.33 -2.48
CA GLY A 401 8.16 -37.83 -1.24
C GLY A 401 9.63 -38.25 -0.99
N ASP A 402 10.26 -38.98 -1.91
CA ASP A 402 11.67 -39.29 -1.88
C ASP A 402 12.46 -38.46 -2.88
N ARG A 403 13.63 -38.00 -2.46
CA ARG A 403 14.50 -37.24 -3.37
C ARG A 403 14.98 -38.16 -4.50
N ALA A 404 14.51 -37.90 -5.71
CA ALA A 404 14.88 -38.64 -6.90
C ALA A 404 16.26 -38.18 -7.41
N TYR A 405 16.42 -36.87 -7.64
CA TYR A 405 17.69 -36.29 -8.10
C TYR A 405 17.81 -34.81 -7.72
N ASN A 406 19.01 -34.28 -7.89
CA ASN A 406 19.28 -32.85 -7.84
C ASN A 406 19.72 -32.40 -9.23
N THR A 407 19.28 -31.23 -9.65
CA THR A 407 19.71 -30.64 -10.92
C THR A 407 20.18 -29.22 -10.72
N THR A 408 21.26 -28.87 -11.43
CA THR A 408 21.78 -27.52 -11.52
C THR A 408 21.72 -27.02 -12.95
N TYR A 409 21.15 -25.85 -13.14
CA TYR A 409 21.07 -25.24 -14.47
C TYR A 409 21.09 -23.71 -14.42
N LYS A 410 21.54 -23.11 -15.51
CA LYS A 410 21.43 -21.67 -15.77
C LYS A 410 20.18 -21.43 -16.61
N TYR A 411 19.37 -20.50 -16.16
CA TYR A 411 18.15 -20.08 -16.84
C TYR A 411 18.28 -18.65 -17.34
N HIS A 412 18.00 -18.44 -18.59
CA HIS A 412 17.97 -17.14 -19.22
C HIS A 412 16.56 -16.90 -19.73
N LEU A 413 15.98 -15.76 -19.38
CA LEU A 413 14.65 -15.35 -19.79
C LEU A 413 14.75 -13.96 -20.40
N ALA A 414 14.31 -13.82 -21.65
CA ALA A 414 14.10 -12.52 -22.28
C ALA A 414 12.62 -12.38 -22.63
N GLU A 415 12.00 -11.30 -22.18
CA GLU A 415 10.60 -11.01 -22.46
C GLU A 415 10.43 -9.65 -23.11
N PHE A 416 9.57 -9.60 -24.09
CA PHE A 416 9.05 -8.39 -24.69
C PHE A 416 7.55 -8.38 -24.54
N GLY A 417 7.05 -7.56 -23.60
CA GLY A 417 5.63 -7.38 -23.36
C GLY A 417 5.09 -6.22 -24.20
N PHE A 418 4.21 -6.52 -25.14
CA PHE A 418 3.67 -5.53 -26.07
C PHE A 418 2.56 -4.68 -25.46
N SER A 419 1.81 -5.16 -24.49
CA SER A 419 0.67 -4.41 -24.00
C SER A 419 0.34 -4.84 -22.58
N ASP A 420 0.80 -4.08 -21.61
CA ASP A 420 0.32 -4.15 -20.24
C ASP A 420 -0.83 -3.15 -20.09
N VAL A 421 -1.99 -3.52 -20.67
CA VAL A 421 -3.21 -2.71 -20.57
C VAL A 421 -3.86 -3.02 -19.24
N TRP A 422 -4.03 -2.01 -18.42
CA TRP A 422 -4.78 -2.17 -17.18
C TRP A 422 -6.03 -1.27 -17.15
N TYR A 423 -7.09 -1.83 -16.61
CA TYR A 423 -8.33 -1.11 -16.38
C TYR A 423 -8.88 -1.48 -15.00
N LYS A 424 -8.91 -0.53 -14.09
CA LYS A 424 -9.32 -0.74 -12.69
C LYS A 424 -8.50 -1.89 -12.05
N ASN A 425 -9.16 -3.02 -11.78
CA ASN A 425 -8.57 -4.21 -11.16
C ASN A 425 -8.14 -5.27 -12.19
N PHE A 426 -8.21 -4.99 -13.50
CA PHE A 426 -7.78 -5.87 -14.58
C PHE A 426 -6.45 -5.43 -15.16
N ARG A 427 -5.61 -6.39 -15.50
CA ARG A 427 -4.41 -6.24 -16.29
C ARG A 427 -4.42 -7.28 -17.41
N PHE A 428 -4.18 -6.83 -18.63
CA PHE A 428 -4.03 -7.68 -19.80
C PHE A 428 -2.63 -7.50 -20.37
N GLY A 429 -1.96 -8.57 -20.69
CA GLY A 429 -0.64 -8.55 -21.30
C GLY A 429 -0.54 -9.52 -22.46
N LEU A 430 0.16 -9.08 -23.49
CA LEU A 430 0.56 -9.90 -24.63
C LEU A 430 2.07 -9.76 -24.81
N GLY A 431 2.75 -10.78 -25.26
CA GLY A 431 4.19 -10.66 -25.48
C GLY A 431 4.84 -11.86 -26.12
N LEU A 432 6.13 -11.69 -26.27
CA LEU A 432 7.06 -12.71 -26.71
C LEU A 432 7.97 -13.07 -25.55
N ARG A 433 8.30 -14.34 -25.44
CA ARG A 433 9.20 -14.86 -24.42
C ARG A 433 10.19 -15.82 -25.06
N PHE A 434 11.45 -15.57 -24.77
CA PHE A 434 12.55 -16.48 -25.11
C PHE A 434 13.12 -17.03 -23.81
N GLU A 435 13.20 -18.33 -23.69
CA GLU A 435 13.72 -19.07 -22.56
C GLU A 435 14.87 -19.96 -23.00
N TYR A 436 15.96 -19.99 -22.22
CA TYR A 436 17.08 -20.88 -22.46
C TYR A 436 17.49 -21.55 -21.16
N TYR A 437 17.44 -22.87 -21.17
CA TYR A 437 17.83 -23.74 -20.06
C TYR A 437 19.16 -24.39 -20.39
N LYS A 438 20.21 -24.07 -19.65
CA LYS A 438 21.53 -24.66 -19.78
C LYS A 438 21.82 -25.55 -18.58
N TYR A 439 21.53 -26.84 -18.73
CA TYR A 439 21.80 -27.83 -17.69
C TYR A 439 23.30 -28.06 -17.55
N LYS A 440 23.75 -28.28 -16.31
CA LYS A 440 25.15 -28.54 -15.98
C LYS A 440 25.33 -29.92 -15.39
N ASP A 441 24.59 -30.23 -14.33
CA ASP A 441 24.75 -31.46 -13.58
C ASP A 441 23.40 -32.06 -13.21
N PHE A 442 23.33 -33.39 -13.25
CA PHE A 442 22.26 -34.21 -12.70
C PHE A 442 22.87 -35.20 -11.73
N LEU A 443 22.52 -35.09 -10.46
CA LEU A 443 22.98 -35.99 -9.42
C LEU A 443 21.85 -36.94 -9.03
N PHE A 444 21.80 -38.09 -9.67
CA PHE A 444 20.79 -39.13 -9.42
C PHE A 444 21.04 -39.85 -8.12
N LYS A 445 19.99 -40.08 -7.35
CA LYS A 445 20.01 -40.89 -6.14
C LYS A 445 19.64 -42.37 -6.44
N LYS A 446 18.84 -42.58 -7.50
CA LYS A 446 18.39 -43.88 -7.98
C LYS A 446 19.12 -44.24 -9.29
N PRO A 447 19.85 -45.35 -9.38
CA PRO A 447 20.55 -45.77 -10.61
C PRO A 447 19.64 -45.96 -11.84
N GLU A 448 18.37 -46.29 -11.58
CA GLU A 448 17.37 -46.60 -12.61
C GLU A 448 16.98 -45.36 -13.46
N ILE A 449 17.29 -44.15 -13.00
CA ILE A 449 16.99 -42.90 -13.67
C ILE A 449 18.23 -42.27 -14.32
N SER A 450 19.40 -42.95 -14.22
CA SER A 450 20.70 -42.39 -14.68
C SER A 450 20.79 -42.13 -16.20
N ASP A 451 19.88 -42.67 -16.98
CA ASP A 451 19.85 -42.52 -18.45
C ASP A 451 19.12 -41.24 -18.90
N LEU A 452 18.58 -40.47 -18.00
CA LEU A 452 17.91 -39.19 -18.29
C LEU A 452 18.95 -38.15 -18.67
N LYS A 453 19.23 -38.02 -19.97
CA LYS A 453 20.06 -36.93 -20.49
C LYS A 453 19.13 -35.76 -20.83
N VAL A 454 19.20 -34.71 -20.02
CA VAL A 454 18.52 -33.45 -20.38
C VAL A 454 19.53 -32.54 -21.06
N GLU A 455 19.33 -32.31 -22.33
CA GLU A 455 20.13 -31.37 -23.10
C GLU A 455 19.75 -29.93 -22.82
N SER A 456 20.65 -29.03 -23.18
CA SER A 456 20.33 -27.58 -23.07
C SER A 456 19.32 -27.22 -24.13
N GLU A 457 18.22 -26.57 -23.75
CA GLU A 457 17.10 -26.28 -24.63
C GLU A 457 16.74 -24.79 -24.61
N HIS A 458 16.22 -24.32 -25.74
CA HIS A 458 15.68 -22.97 -25.86
C HIS A 458 14.24 -23.01 -26.38
N PHE A 459 13.43 -22.08 -25.90
CA PHE A 459 12.01 -21.99 -26.26
C PHE A 459 11.67 -20.56 -26.63
N LEU A 460 10.96 -20.42 -27.75
CA LEU A 460 10.26 -19.19 -28.10
C LEU A 460 8.77 -19.41 -27.83
N SER A 461 8.14 -18.48 -27.15
CA SER A 461 6.71 -18.54 -26.94
C SER A 461 6.03 -17.17 -27.12
N TYR A 462 4.81 -17.22 -27.63
CA TYR A 462 3.86 -16.11 -27.62
C TYR A 462 2.96 -16.29 -26.42
N PHE A 463 2.83 -15.27 -25.59
CA PHE A 463 1.97 -15.38 -24.41
C PHE A 463 0.89 -14.31 -24.38
N ALA A 464 -0.24 -14.70 -23.82
CA ALA A 464 -1.33 -13.81 -23.44
C ALA A 464 -1.65 -14.06 -21.97
N GLN A 465 -1.84 -12.99 -21.20
CA GLN A 465 -2.18 -13.11 -19.78
C GLN A 465 -3.27 -12.12 -19.37
N VAL A 466 -4.07 -12.54 -18.40
CA VAL A 466 -5.07 -11.70 -17.74
C VAL A 466 -4.94 -11.87 -16.24
N GLN A 467 -5.05 -10.78 -15.54
CA GLN A 467 -5.11 -10.75 -14.08
C GLN A 467 -6.25 -9.85 -13.63
N TYR A 468 -6.99 -10.31 -12.64
CA TYR A 468 -8.00 -9.55 -11.92
C TYR A 468 -7.77 -9.69 -10.42
N ASN A 469 -7.62 -8.58 -9.69
CA ASN A 469 -7.36 -8.64 -8.26
C ASN A 469 -8.09 -7.53 -7.51
N THR A 470 -8.94 -7.93 -6.57
CA THR A 470 -9.71 -7.03 -5.70
C THR A 470 -9.40 -7.21 -4.21
N TYR A 471 -8.34 -7.92 -3.87
CA TYR A 471 -7.92 -8.08 -2.48
C TYR A 471 -7.71 -6.72 -1.80
N ASP A 472 -8.23 -6.58 -0.60
CA ASP A 472 -8.08 -5.38 0.24
C ASP A 472 -6.66 -5.20 0.78
N LYS A 473 -5.90 -6.30 0.93
CA LYS A 473 -4.50 -6.33 1.38
C LYS A 473 -3.70 -7.29 0.52
N GLY A 474 -2.40 -7.04 0.38
CA GLY A 474 -1.50 -7.94 -0.34
C GLY A 474 -1.23 -9.23 0.43
N ARG A 475 -1.20 -9.13 1.76
CA ARG A 475 -0.99 -10.26 2.67
C ARG A 475 -2.19 -10.44 3.56
N PHE A 476 -2.51 -11.69 3.84
CA PHE A 476 -3.67 -12.05 4.66
C PHE A 476 -4.91 -11.22 4.32
N PRO A 477 -5.34 -11.15 3.02
CA PRO A 477 -6.49 -10.34 2.61
C PRO A 477 -7.73 -10.76 3.38
N SER A 478 -8.57 -9.79 3.78
CA SER A 478 -9.79 -10.09 4.53
C SER A 478 -11.01 -10.22 3.64
N LYS A 479 -10.92 -9.76 2.38
CA LYS A 479 -11.98 -9.86 1.36
C LYS A 479 -11.43 -9.66 -0.04
N GLY A 480 -12.21 -10.05 -1.04
CA GLY A 480 -11.91 -9.86 -2.45
C GLY A 480 -11.51 -11.15 -3.15
N SER A 481 -11.17 -11.04 -4.43
CA SER A 481 -10.81 -12.16 -5.30
C SER A 481 -9.54 -11.86 -6.09
N ASP A 482 -8.78 -12.89 -6.42
CA ASP A 482 -7.66 -12.88 -7.36
C ASP A 482 -7.91 -13.95 -8.42
N PHE A 483 -7.88 -13.54 -9.68
CA PHE A 483 -7.97 -14.42 -10.83
C PHE A 483 -6.78 -14.13 -11.74
N ARG A 484 -6.12 -15.18 -12.18
CA ARG A 484 -5.01 -15.11 -13.13
C ARG A 484 -5.20 -16.22 -14.17
N ALA A 485 -4.97 -15.87 -15.43
CA ALA A 485 -4.83 -16.87 -16.49
C ALA A 485 -3.74 -16.45 -17.45
N ALA A 486 -2.98 -17.41 -17.93
CA ALA A 486 -1.93 -17.22 -18.90
C ALA A 486 -1.96 -18.37 -19.91
N TYR A 487 -1.89 -18.02 -21.17
CA TYR A 487 -1.73 -18.95 -22.29
C TYR A 487 -0.39 -18.68 -22.94
N SER A 488 0.38 -19.72 -23.21
CA SER A 488 1.66 -19.65 -23.93
C SER A 488 1.65 -20.65 -25.06
N LEU A 489 1.95 -20.17 -26.27
CA LEU A 489 2.14 -20.99 -27.47
C LEU A 489 3.62 -21.11 -27.74
N TYR A 490 4.16 -22.30 -27.65
CA TYR A 490 5.57 -22.62 -27.88
C TYR A 490 5.77 -23.05 -29.31
N THR A 491 6.76 -22.47 -29.99
CA THR A 491 7.01 -22.67 -31.41
C THR A 491 8.45 -22.33 -31.76
N ASP A 492 8.99 -22.96 -32.81
CA ASP A 492 10.32 -22.64 -33.36
C ASP A 492 10.25 -21.47 -34.36
N ASN A 493 9.21 -21.44 -35.19
CA ASN A 493 9.08 -20.53 -36.32
C ASN A 493 7.63 -20.07 -36.59
N MET A 494 6.78 -20.04 -35.59
CA MET A 494 5.35 -19.73 -35.64
C MET A 494 4.45 -20.84 -36.25
N ALA A 495 5.02 -21.83 -36.89
CA ALA A 495 4.26 -22.88 -37.59
C ALA A 495 4.49 -24.27 -36.99
N GLN A 496 5.63 -24.54 -36.41
CA GLN A 496 6.02 -25.84 -35.87
C GLN A 496 6.91 -25.73 -34.64
N TYR A 497 7.04 -26.85 -33.92
CA TYR A 497 7.99 -27.09 -32.85
C TYR A 497 8.56 -28.51 -33.01
N ASN A 498 9.90 -28.63 -33.13
CA ASN A 498 10.59 -29.90 -33.35
C ASN A 498 9.94 -30.71 -34.47
N GLU A 499 9.70 -30.11 -35.65
CA GLU A 499 9.06 -30.70 -36.82
C GLU A 499 7.59 -31.16 -36.64
N HIS A 500 6.99 -30.92 -35.47
CA HIS A 500 5.58 -31.22 -35.15
C HIS A 500 4.76 -29.94 -35.00
N ALA A 501 3.47 -30.09 -34.74
CA ALA A 501 2.60 -28.95 -34.39
C ALA A 501 3.07 -28.28 -33.11
N PRO A 502 2.98 -26.94 -33.03
CA PRO A 502 3.29 -26.22 -31.79
C PRO A 502 2.50 -26.76 -30.61
N PHE A 503 3.09 -26.70 -29.43
CA PHE A 503 2.39 -27.06 -28.21
C PHE A 503 2.04 -25.79 -27.37
N SER A 504 1.08 -25.93 -26.48
CA SER A 504 0.61 -24.82 -25.67
C SER A 504 0.59 -25.18 -24.19
N ALA A 505 0.75 -24.15 -23.35
CA ALA A 505 0.51 -24.25 -21.92
C ALA A 505 -0.59 -23.27 -21.53
N LEU A 506 -1.64 -23.76 -20.87
CA LEU A 506 -2.67 -22.97 -20.24
C LEU A 506 -2.50 -23.07 -18.71
N ASN A 507 -2.33 -21.94 -18.07
CA ASN A 507 -2.24 -21.81 -16.63
C ASN A 507 -3.36 -20.92 -16.13
N ALA A 508 -4.16 -21.37 -15.15
CA ALA A 508 -5.24 -20.59 -14.58
C ALA A 508 -5.32 -20.77 -13.06
N SER A 509 -5.65 -19.71 -12.36
CA SER A 509 -5.90 -19.73 -10.92
C SER A 509 -6.99 -18.74 -10.53
N TRP A 510 -7.81 -19.15 -9.59
CA TRP A 510 -8.80 -18.29 -8.95
C TRP A 510 -8.84 -18.57 -7.46
N ALA A 511 -8.88 -17.51 -6.65
CA ALA A 511 -9.08 -17.58 -5.22
C ALA A 511 -9.97 -16.42 -4.75
N SER A 512 -10.84 -16.67 -3.79
CA SER A 512 -11.71 -15.65 -3.23
C SER A 512 -11.71 -15.72 -1.72
N VAL A 513 -11.57 -14.57 -1.05
CA VAL A 513 -11.66 -14.46 0.39
C VAL A 513 -13.04 -14.00 0.77
N ILE A 514 -13.80 -14.90 1.38
CA ILE A 514 -15.18 -14.72 1.82
C ILE A 514 -15.17 -14.51 3.34
N PRO A 515 -15.38 -13.27 3.84
CA PRO A 515 -15.48 -13.04 5.28
C PRO A 515 -16.81 -13.58 5.81
N VAL A 516 -16.75 -14.55 6.71
CA VAL A 516 -17.92 -15.09 7.43
C VAL A 516 -18.19 -14.25 8.69
N THR A 517 -17.10 -13.86 9.37
CA THR A 517 -17.14 -12.92 10.50
C THR A 517 -16.01 -11.89 10.36
N ARG A 518 -15.93 -10.92 11.27
CA ARG A 518 -14.81 -9.97 11.31
C ARG A 518 -13.44 -10.63 11.51
N ARG A 519 -13.40 -11.89 11.96
CA ARG A 519 -12.16 -12.62 12.29
C ARG A 519 -12.00 -13.94 11.54
N PHE A 520 -13.06 -14.46 10.95
CA PHE A 520 -13.06 -15.76 10.27
C PHE A 520 -13.41 -15.62 8.80
N SER A 521 -12.60 -16.23 7.93
CA SER A 521 -12.79 -16.21 6.48
C SER A 521 -12.63 -17.61 5.90
N ILE A 522 -13.40 -17.89 4.86
CA ILE A 522 -13.28 -19.08 4.01
C ILE A 522 -12.68 -18.64 2.69
N ILE A 523 -11.69 -19.39 2.21
CA ILE A 523 -10.96 -19.05 1.00
C ILE A 523 -10.99 -20.27 0.06
N PRO A 524 -12.05 -20.40 -0.76
CA PRO A 524 -12.04 -21.35 -1.86
C PRO A 524 -11.07 -20.90 -2.93
N SER A 525 -10.36 -21.84 -3.54
CA SER A 525 -9.50 -21.61 -4.69
C SER A 525 -9.48 -22.81 -5.63
N ILE A 526 -9.28 -22.52 -6.93
CA ILE A 526 -9.12 -23.50 -7.99
C ILE A 526 -7.93 -23.04 -8.81
N TYR A 527 -7.01 -23.94 -9.11
CA TYR A 527 -5.88 -23.65 -9.97
C TYR A 527 -5.45 -24.89 -10.73
N GLY A 528 -4.83 -24.68 -11.87
CA GLY A 528 -4.38 -25.78 -12.68
C GLY A 528 -3.49 -25.32 -13.83
N ARG A 529 -2.79 -26.28 -14.40
CA ARG A 529 -1.96 -26.10 -15.60
C ARG A 529 -2.13 -27.28 -16.52
N ILE A 530 -2.34 -26.98 -17.80
CA ILE A 530 -2.63 -27.94 -18.87
C ILE A 530 -1.61 -27.71 -19.97
N LEU A 531 -0.93 -28.78 -20.38
CA LEU A 531 -0.13 -28.83 -21.59
C LEU A 531 -0.96 -29.44 -22.71
N ILE A 532 -1.00 -28.79 -23.87
CA ILE A 532 -1.79 -29.19 -25.02
C ILE A 532 -0.85 -29.36 -26.18
N GLY A 533 -0.76 -30.58 -26.72
CA GLY A 533 0.17 -30.93 -27.81
C GLY A 533 0.78 -32.31 -27.64
N ARG A 534 2.03 -32.46 -28.14
CA ARG A 534 2.83 -33.69 -28.04
C ARG A 534 4.27 -33.34 -27.69
N ASP A 535 5.01 -34.33 -27.18
CA ASP A 535 6.46 -34.28 -26.93
C ASP A 535 6.88 -33.07 -26.08
N PHE A 536 6.28 -32.97 -24.89
CA PHE A 536 6.52 -31.86 -23.98
C PHE A 536 7.93 -31.90 -23.40
N PRO A 537 8.72 -30.82 -23.55
CA PRO A 537 10.06 -30.73 -22.99
C PRO A 537 10.08 -30.85 -21.48
N TYR A 538 11.08 -31.54 -20.97
CA TYR A 538 11.27 -31.72 -19.53
C TYR A 538 11.21 -30.41 -18.71
N PRO A 539 11.86 -29.30 -19.11
CA PRO A 539 11.84 -28.05 -18.36
C PRO A 539 10.44 -27.43 -18.19
N LEU A 540 9.48 -27.82 -19.04
CA LEU A 540 8.13 -27.25 -19.07
C LEU A 540 7.06 -28.15 -18.44
N GLN A 541 7.46 -29.31 -17.89
CA GLN A 541 6.54 -30.22 -17.21
C GLN A 541 5.88 -29.57 -15.99
N ASN A 542 4.70 -30.04 -15.66
CA ASN A 542 3.99 -29.57 -14.47
C ASN A 542 4.66 -30.09 -13.19
N ALA A 543 4.54 -29.30 -12.13
CA ALA A 543 5.02 -29.69 -10.81
C ALA A 543 4.10 -29.18 -9.70
N ILE A 544 4.12 -29.88 -8.57
CA ILE A 544 3.47 -29.41 -7.33
C ILE A 544 4.51 -29.21 -6.23
N GLY A 545 4.15 -28.45 -5.21
CA GLY A 545 4.92 -28.30 -3.97
C GLY A 545 4.94 -26.86 -3.46
N GLY A 546 5.25 -26.70 -2.17
CA GLY A 546 5.25 -25.39 -1.51
C GLY A 546 3.87 -24.80 -1.33
N ASP A 547 3.83 -23.60 -0.72
CA ASP A 547 2.57 -22.91 -0.38
C ASP A 547 2.17 -21.79 -1.37
N VAL A 548 3.06 -21.45 -2.32
CA VAL A 548 2.82 -20.39 -3.32
C VAL A 548 3.20 -20.86 -4.73
N PRO A 549 2.48 -20.38 -5.78
CA PRO A 549 2.79 -20.71 -7.16
C PRO A 549 4.18 -20.21 -7.57
N GLY A 550 4.91 -21.04 -8.33
CA GLY A 550 6.20 -20.64 -8.92
C GLY A 550 7.35 -20.46 -7.92
N PHE A 551 7.25 -21.02 -6.72
CA PHE A 551 8.27 -20.89 -5.68
C PHE A 551 9.62 -21.48 -6.09
N TYR A 552 9.62 -22.70 -6.63
CA TYR A 552 10.84 -23.38 -7.10
C TYR A 552 11.08 -23.16 -8.60
N ILE A 553 10.07 -23.45 -9.40
CA ILE A 553 10.07 -23.26 -10.85
C ILE A 553 8.76 -22.61 -11.32
N PRO A 554 8.74 -21.89 -12.45
CA PRO A 554 7.53 -21.19 -12.92
C PRO A 554 6.30 -22.10 -13.13
N GLN A 555 6.52 -23.40 -13.38
CA GLN A 555 5.47 -24.38 -13.68
C GLN A 555 4.86 -25.01 -12.44
N GLN A 556 5.36 -24.69 -11.27
CA GLN A 556 4.94 -25.29 -10.01
C GLN A 556 3.60 -24.69 -9.51
N LEU A 557 2.73 -25.57 -9.04
CA LEU A 557 1.48 -25.25 -8.35
C LEU A 557 1.61 -25.60 -6.86
N PRO A 558 1.04 -24.80 -5.95
CA PRO A 558 1.08 -25.09 -4.52
C PRO A 558 0.20 -26.28 -4.19
N PHE A 559 0.61 -27.10 -3.20
CA PHE A 559 -0.18 -28.23 -2.73
C PHE A 559 0.04 -28.47 -1.22
N ALA A 560 -1.06 -28.45 -0.45
CA ALA A 560 -0.98 -28.63 1.00
C ALA A 560 -0.39 -30.01 1.33
N GLY A 561 0.58 -30.04 2.25
CA GLY A 561 1.26 -31.27 2.66
C GLY A 561 2.41 -31.70 1.75
N VAL A 562 2.66 -31.00 0.63
CA VAL A 562 3.82 -31.22 -0.24
C VAL A 562 4.70 -29.97 -0.18
N THR A 563 5.83 -30.02 0.50
CA THR A 563 6.77 -28.90 0.62
C THR A 563 7.83 -28.89 -0.47
N ASN A 564 8.20 -30.06 -0.94
CA ASN A 564 9.25 -30.27 -1.94
C ASN A 564 8.67 -30.19 -3.37
N LEU A 565 9.56 -30.05 -4.35
CA LEU A 565 9.16 -30.01 -5.76
C LEU A 565 8.97 -31.44 -6.30
N GLU A 566 7.73 -31.77 -6.63
CA GLU A 566 7.38 -33.05 -7.28
C GLU A 566 6.87 -32.83 -8.70
N LEU A 567 7.40 -33.58 -9.66
CA LEU A 567 6.95 -33.54 -11.04
C LEU A 567 5.62 -34.27 -11.18
N MET A 568 4.76 -33.75 -12.06
CA MET A 568 3.43 -34.26 -12.34
C MET A 568 3.25 -34.45 -13.84
N ASP A 569 2.14 -35.08 -14.21
CA ASP A 569 1.72 -35.28 -15.61
C ASP A 569 1.43 -33.96 -16.33
N ASN A 570 1.06 -34.08 -17.62
CA ASN A 570 0.83 -32.94 -18.51
C ASN A 570 -0.38 -32.08 -18.12
N THR A 571 -1.31 -32.64 -17.36
CA THR A 571 -2.49 -31.91 -16.85
C THR A 571 -2.59 -32.08 -15.34
N ILE A 572 -2.79 -30.95 -14.68
CA ILE A 572 -3.04 -30.92 -13.24
C ILE A 572 -4.12 -29.86 -12.92
N MET A 573 -5.11 -30.28 -12.12
CA MET A 573 -6.17 -29.40 -11.62
C MET A 573 -6.31 -29.62 -10.12
N ILE A 574 -6.37 -28.52 -9.35
CA ILE A 574 -6.42 -28.56 -7.90
C ILE A 574 -7.54 -27.64 -7.41
N ALA A 575 -8.44 -28.19 -6.62
CA ALA A 575 -9.40 -27.44 -5.81
C ALA A 575 -8.90 -27.37 -4.37
N SER A 576 -8.98 -26.20 -3.77
CA SER A 576 -8.51 -25.97 -2.40
C SER A 576 -9.54 -25.18 -1.60
N ILE A 577 -9.66 -25.51 -0.33
CA ILE A 577 -10.42 -24.74 0.63
C ILE A 577 -9.52 -24.42 1.83
N LYS A 578 -9.39 -23.12 2.16
CA LYS A 578 -8.62 -22.67 3.32
C LYS A 578 -9.54 -21.93 4.30
N PHE A 579 -9.56 -22.40 5.52
CA PHE A 579 -10.20 -21.72 6.65
C PHE A 579 -9.17 -20.88 7.35
N ARG A 580 -9.46 -19.61 7.60
CA ARG A 580 -8.52 -18.70 8.27
C ARG A 580 -9.20 -17.95 9.40
N GLN A 581 -8.65 -18.11 10.61
CA GLN A 581 -9.05 -17.41 11.81
C GLN A 581 -8.01 -16.36 12.18
N ARG A 582 -8.42 -15.09 12.27
CA ARG A 582 -7.56 -14.00 12.77
C ARG A 582 -7.57 -13.97 14.28
N MET A 583 -6.38 -14.03 14.88
CA MET A 583 -6.12 -13.98 16.31
C MET A 583 -5.48 -12.63 16.66
N GLY A 584 -6.26 -11.64 17.11
CA GLY A 584 -5.74 -10.29 17.35
C GLY A 584 -5.54 -9.46 16.08
N ALA A 585 -4.49 -8.63 16.05
CA ALA A 585 -4.24 -7.69 14.96
C ALA A 585 -3.47 -8.28 13.77
N ILE A 586 -2.47 -9.10 14.06
CA ILE A 586 -1.45 -9.56 13.09
C ILE A 586 -1.28 -11.08 13.02
N HIS A 587 -1.98 -11.86 13.84
CA HIS A 587 -1.84 -13.32 13.94
C HIS A 587 -2.99 -14.04 13.24
N TYR A 588 -2.70 -15.16 12.60
CA TYR A 588 -3.66 -15.96 11.84
C TYR A 588 -3.40 -17.45 12.05
N LEU A 589 -4.48 -18.22 12.21
CA LEU A 589 -4.45 -19.68 12.12
C LEU A 589 -5.14 -20.10 10.83
N THR A 590 -4.60 -21.08 10.14
CA THR A 590 -5.14 -21.59 8.89
C THR A 590 -5.27 -23.11 8.92
N LEU A 591 -6.32 -23.61 8.29
CA LEU A 591 -6.50 -25.01 7.97
C LEU A 591 -6.80 -25.09 6.47
N THR A 592 -6.04 -25.89 5.73
CA THR A 592 -6.16 -26.01 4.27
C THR A 592 -6.40 -27.46 3.89
N GLY A 593 -7.33 -27.69 3.01
CA GLY A 593 -7.54 -28.98 2.36
C GLY A 593 -7.49 -28.80 0.84
N ASN A 594 -6.76 -29.70 0.16
CA ASN A 594 -6.65 -29.73 -1.30
C ASN A 594 -7.16 -31.07 -1.82
N TYR A 595 -7.82 -31.02 -2.95
CA TYR A 595 -8.13 -32.15 -3.81
C TYR A 595 -7.59 -31.85 -5.20
N GLY A 596 -6.78 -32.74 -5.75
CA GLY A 596 -6.15 -32.59 -7.05
C GLY A 596 -6.40 -33.79 -7.95
N LEU A 597 -6.38 -33.54 -9.24
CA LEU A 597 -6.43 -34.55 -10.30
C LEU A 597 -5.22 -34.31 -11.23
N THR A 598 -4.54 -35.37 -11.62
CA THR A 598 -3.46 -35.30 -12.62
C THR A 598 -3.56 -36.45 -13.61
N ASP A 599 -3.32 -36.16 -14.87
CA ASP A 599 -3.33 -37.13 -15.98
C ASP A 599 -2.45 -36.64 -17.13
N SER A 600 -1.99 -37.54 -17.97
CA SER A 600 -1.28 -37.23 -19.20
C SER A 600 -2.17 -36.57 -20.26
N ASN A 601 -3.49 -36.77 -20.19
CA ASN A 601 -4.47 -36.22 -21.13
C ASN A 601 -5.56 -35.45 -20.39
N PHE A 602 -5.81 -34.22 -20.82
CA PHE A 602 -6.86 -33.37 -20.21
C PHE A 602 -8.25 -34.00 -20.27
N PHE A 603 -8.61 -34.69 -21.36
CA PHE A 603 -9.94 -35.28 -21.51
C PHE A 603 -10.19 -36.48 -20.60
N ASP A 604 -9.14 -37.10 -20.09
CA ASP A 604 -9.20 -38.24 -19.17
C ASP A 604 -8.97 -37.84 -17.70
N ILE A 605 -8.80 -36.55 -17.39
CA ILE A 605 -8.43 -36.01 -16.09
C ILE A 605 -9.33 -36.51 -14.96
N LEU A 606 -10.61 -36.74 -15.21
CA LEU A 606 -11.56 -37.27 -14.21
C LEU A 606 -11.30 -38.72 -13.83
N LYS A 607 -10.53 -39.46 -14.64
CA LYS A 607 -10.07 -40.82 -14.36
C LYS A 607 -8.63 -40.88 -13.86
N GLY A 608 -7.95 -39.73 -13.88
CA GLY A 608 -6.55 -39.57 -13.52
C GLY A 608 -6.27 -39.86 -12.05
N LYS A 609 -5.00 -39.78 -11.69
CA LYS A 609 -4.54 -39.95 -10.30
C LYS A 609 -5.12 -38.88 -9.39
N GLN A 610 -5.69 -39.30 -8.25
CA GLN A 610 -6.27 -38.41 -7.25
C GLN A 610 -5.24 -38.03 -6.18
N LEU A 611 -5.14 -36.76 -5.92
CA LEU A 611 -4.24 -36.18 -4.93
C LEU A 611 -5.06 -35.57 -3.78
N PHE A 612 -4.70 -35.89 -2.55
CA PHE A 612 -5.27 -35.31 -1.36
C PHE A 612 -4.17 -34.72 -0.49
N GLY A 613 -4.42 -33.52 0.02
CA GLY A 613 -3.50 -32.85 0.92
C GLY A 613 -4.22 -32.03 1.97
N VAL A 614 -3.67 -32.02 3.19
CA VAL A 614 -4.15 -31.19 4.28
C VAL A 614 -2.98 -30.50 4.96
N SER A 615 -3.20 -29.28 5.43
CA SER A 615 -2.20 -28.59 6.26
C SER A 615 -2.87 -27.69 7.30
N ALA A 616 -2.22 -27.60 8.47
CA ALA A 616 -2.50 -26.62 9.50
C ALA A 616 -1.35 -25.63 9.56
N GLY A 617 -1.66 -24.34 9.64
CA GLY A 617 -0.65 -23.31 9.59
C GLY A 617 -0.90 -22.17 10.57
N TYR A 618 0.19 -21.50 10.92
CA TYR A 618 0.22 -20.25 11.66
C TYR A 618 0.85 -19.18 10.79
N GLY A 619 0.21 -18.00 10.75
CA GLY A 619 0.69 -16.83 10.03
C GLY A 619 0.79 -15.61 10.93
N MET A 620 1.77 -14.75 10.70
CA MET A 620 1.91 -13.47 11.37
C MET A 620 2.33 -12.39 10.36
N ASP A 621 1.63 -11.27 10.36
CA ASP A 621 1.97 -10.10 9.53
C ASP A 621 3.04 -9.25 10.24
N SER A 622 4.32 -9.60 10.04
CA SER A 622 5.45 -8.93 10.68
C SER A 622 5.98 -7.75 9.87
N ILE A 623 6.80 -6.91 10.50
CA ILE A 623 7.50 -5.78 9.84
C ILE A 623 8.53 -6.24 8.79
N PHE A 624 9.05 -7.46 8.92
CA PHE A 624 10.01 -8.06 7.97
C PHE A 624 9.34 -8.78 6.81
N GLY A 625 8.01 -8.89 6.82
CA GLY A 625 7.22 -9.65 5.89
C GLY A 625 6.37 -10.71 6.61
N PRO A 626 5.62 -11.56 5.89
CA PRO A 626 4.85 -12.62 6.50
C PRO A 626 5.78 -13.65 7.15
N LEU A 627 5.46 -14.04 8.39
CA LEU A 627 5.93 -15.29 8.97
C LEU A 627 4.82 -16.32 8.74
N GLU A 628 5.16 -17.46 8.14
CA GLU A 628 4.25 -18.55 7.87
C GLU A 628 4.90 -19.86 8.28
N ILE A 629 4.18 -20.65 9.05
CA ILE A 629 4.60 -22.00 9.46
C ILE A 629 3.45 -22.92 9.11
N SER A 630 3.70 -23.97 8.34
CA SER A 630 2.70 -24.96 7.98
C SER A 630 3.20 -26.39 8.27
N LEU A 631 2.31 -27.21 8.80
CA LEU A 631 2.48 -28.63 8.98
C LEU A 631 1.41 -29.34 8.16
N GLY A 632 1.78 -30.31 7.37
CA GLY A 632 0.85 -30.94 6.47
C GLY A 632 1.15 -32.40 6.17
N TYR A 633 0.19 -33.03 5.49
CA TYR A 633 0.27 -34.39 5.00
C TYR A 633 -0.41 -34.48 3.62
N SER A 634 0.14 -35.29 2.74
CA SER A 634 -0.43 -35.60 1.43
C SER A 634 -0.26 -37.06 1.08
N ASN A 635 -1.26 -37.64 0.40
CA ASN A 635 -1.17 -39.00 -0.15
C ASN A 635 -0.16 -39.10 -1.31
N GLN A 636 0.31 -37.99 -1.88
CA GLN A 636 1.36 -37.98 -2.89
C GLN A 636 2.71 -38.38 -2.29
N THR A 637 3.00 -37.89 -1.10
CA THR A 637 4.29 -38.13 -0.44
C THR A 637 4.22 -39.22 0.63
N ASP A 638 3.01 -39.49 1.10
CA ASP A 638 2.71 -40.36 2.26
C ASP A 638 3.55 -40.05 3.53
N LYS A 639 3.94 -38.77 3.65
CA LYS A 639 4.81 -38.24 4.71
C LYS A 639 4.26 -36.96 5.29
N GLY A 640 4.54 -36.74 6.58
CA GLY A 640 4.32 -35.41 7.19
C GLY A 640 5.35 -34.41 6.66
N SER A 641 4.90 -33.18 6.45
CA SER A 641 5.74 -32.08 5.96
C SER A 641 5.70 -30.89 6.90
N CYS A 642 6.78 -30.12 6.93
CA CYS A 642 6.89 -28.88 7.69
C CYS A 642 7.53 -27.81 6.79
N PHE A 643 6.91 -26.65 6.70
CA PHE A 643 7.44 -25.52 5.97
C PHE A 643 7.44 -24.27 6.85
N VAL A 644 8.53 -23.50 6.80
CA VAL A 644 8.68 -22.24 7.52
C VAL A 644 9.17 -21.19 6.54
N ASN A 645 8.51 -20.03 6.52
CA ASN A 645 8.91 -18.87 5.75
C ASN A 645 8.80 -17.61 6.59
N LEU A 646 9.81 -16.75 6.53
CA LEU A 646 9.81 -15.39 7.05
C LEU A 646 10.28 -14.45 5.96
N GLY A 647 9.46 -13.50 5.58
CA GLY A 647 9.76 -12.51 4.55
C GLY A 647 8.90 -12.66 3.30
N TYR A 648 9.14 -11.77 2.35
CA TYR A 648 8.39 -11.72 1.10
C TYR A 648 8.87 -12.79 0.12
N TYR A 649 7.95 -13.36 -0.63
CA TYR A 649 8.27 -14.21 -1.77
C TYR A 649 8.73 -13.34 -2.95
N PHE A 650 9.93 -13.60 -3.49
CA PHE A 650 10.54 -12.91 -4.62
C PHE A 650 11.44 -13.82 -5.47
#